data_d24456171a11d28a833c64b6447e4948
#
_entry.id   d24456171a11d28a833c64b6447e4948
#
_cell.length_a   1.000
_cell.length_b   1.000
_cell.length_c   1.000
_cell.angle_alpha   90.00
_cell.angle_beta   90.00
_cell.angle_gamma   90.00
#
_symmetry.space_group_name_H-M   'P 1'
#
loop_
_entity.id
_entity.type
_entity.pdbx_description
1 polymer ?
#
loop_
_entity_poly.entity_id
_entity_poly.type
_entity_poly.pdbx_seq_one_letter_code
_entity_poly.pdbx_strand_id
1 'polypeptide(L)'
;LAKPVADSLAKPVADSLAKPVATSTSERDFPLVDSLRLPRLDSLGQQIPDSLGFMYQLDSLGLIKLDSLGFFMIDSLATFSTKELKQFAKQKRREEKAFADSVYKSTFHMLESYIIPDSLRFRRIISWNHNAYFNKLTFRDIDTNINSNFHDYAHMKEDVGAVHPGTIGSPVLTFNYFKRQTKERFDFWSAGMSEAYDRETLPAYNTKSPFTVMSYSGGTLFANKEKEEMNVALLHTQNLSPEANIQFYYQKKGTKGILQHEATNTRTLAVTANYLGKRYVAHAGYIRNSLSKDENGGIQDDGFITDTVVDARAIPVWLSKASSALASNQLFITQSIGLPIRIFKKDSLSGAEGTMIYLGHAGNWNKMSRNYTDHIGLTDQAGRAFYNNQFYLDPVTTTDSVSTMVFDNRFFLRIQPWSPTAILSGIEGGLGYELLSHYCFVPDYYTRGPSKQWNNNAYVYAGAYGMLKKYFAWNAVGKLNFAGYYLGDMSLDANVRFSLYPLPRGIHLTGRFLINRQTPDWYFQNYYSNHFVWNNDFQKTTNTQIQASLSIPDWETALTFSYGLEGSRIYYDTLGVVRQTDQLVNIMTATLTQNFSFWYVRLDHRLLVQYSSHPDIVPLPLLAANLRYYLEIPVVKNVMTAQIGADITFHTAYYMEAYNPALGTFHLQQEKKYGNTPYIDAFINMKWQRATIFVKYTNAAQGWPDSGYFSAP
;
A
#
# COMPACT_ATOMS: atom_id res chain seq x y z
N LEU A 1 -14.82 -15.72 23.07
CA LEU A 1 -14.36 -16.65 24.11
C LEU A 1 -13.93 -17.98 23.49
N ALA A 2 -12.73 -18.07 22.95
CA ALA A 2 -12.04 -19.33 22.67
C ALA A 2 -10.59 -19.12 23.05
N LYS A 3 -10.18 -19.73 24.15
CA LYS A 3 -8.76 -19.89 24.50
C LYS A 3 -8.09 -20.73 23.40
N PRO A 4 -6.94 -20.31 22.88
CA PRO A 4 -6.21 -21.14 21.93
C PRO A 4 -5.55 -22.31 22.66
N VAL A 5 -5.72 -23.50 22.13
CA VAL A 5 -5.08 -24.76 22.52
C VAL A 5 -3.57 -24.79 22.16
N ALA A 6 -2.91 -23.66 22.10
CA ALA A 6 -1.50 -23.55 21.73
C ALA A 6 -0.51 -23.57 22.91
N ASP A 7 -1.03 -23.52 24.16
CA ASP A 7 -0.15 -23.37 25.35
C ASP A 7 0.38 -24.67 25.94
N SER A 8 -0.04 -25.85 25.44
CA SER A 8 0.38 -27.12 26.02
C SER A 8 1.58 -27.80 25.31
N LEU A 9 1.99 -27.31 24.13
CA LEU A 9 3.09 -27.93 23.38
C LEU A 9 4.40 -27.11 23.38
N ALA A 10 4.40 -25.91 23.92
CA ALA A 10 5.59 -25.05 23.95
C ALA A 10 6.39 -25.08 25.26
N LYS A 11 5.79 -25.56 26.36
CA LYS A 11 6.45 -25.56 27.68
C LYS A 11 7.58 -26.57 27.87
N PRO A 12 7.62 -27.75 27.24
CA PRO A 12 8.75 -28.67 27.46
C PRO A 12 10.04 -28.27 26.76
N VAL A 13 9.99 -27.45 25.72
CA VAL A 13 11.17 -27.07 24.93
C VAL A 13 11.88 -25.82 25.46
N ALA A 14 11.16 -24.93 26.14
CA ALA A 14 11.74 -23.70 26.68
C ALA A 14 12.57 -23.92 27.95
N ASP A 15 12.22 -24.90 28.77
CA ASP A 15 12.95 -25.21 30.00
C ASP A 15 14.27 -25.94 29.76
N SER A 16 14.48 -26.55 28.60
CA SER A 16 15.73 -27.23 28.25
C SER A 16 16.82 -26.32 27.64
N LEU A 17 16.47 -25.06 27.29
CA LEU A 17 17.39 -24.11 26.65
C LEU A 17 17.86 -22.95 27.53
N ALA A 18 17.37 -22.86 28.75
CA ALA A 18 17.69 -21.75 29.68
C ALA A 18 18.50 -22.24 30.90
N LYS A 19 19.73 -22.75 30.67
CA LYS A 19 20.75 -22.77 31.73
C LYS A 19 21.97 -21.99 31.23
N PRO A 20 22.40 -20.96 31.96
CA PRO A 20 23.59 -20.19 31.61
C PRO A 20 24.83 -21.06 31.84
N VAL A 21 25.73 -21.08 30.87
CA VAL A 21 27.09 -21.59 31.02
C VAL A 21 27.86 -20.58 31.88
N ALA A 22 28.07 -20.88 33.12
CA ALA A 22 28.97 -20.12 33.98
C ALA A 22 30.42 -20.50 33.62
N THR A 23 31.17 -19.53 33.14
CA THR A 23 32.63 -19.62 33.04
C THR A 23 33.24 -19.32 34.42
N SER A 24 33.76 -20.34 35.10
CA SER A 24 34.78 -20.17 36.13
C SER A 24 35.87 -21.16 35.88
N THR A 25 37.07 -20.64 35.87
CA THR A 25 38.34 -21.35 35.75
C THR A 25 38.66 -22.18 37.00
N SER A 26 39.27 -23.36 36.76
CA SER A 26 39.97 -24.22 37.69
C SER A 26 39.09 -24.93 38.72
N GLU A 27 38.63 -26.10 38.32
CA GLU A 27 38.61 -27.36 39.05
C GLU A 27 38.08 -28.39 38.07
N ARG A 28 38.58 -29.61 38.14
CA ARG A 28 38.26 -30.68 37.23
C ARG A 28 36.78 -30.95 37.22
N ASP A 29 36.08 -30.33 36.26
CA ASP A 29 34.63 -30.60 36.05
C ASP A 29 34.46 -31.99 35.48
N PHE A 30 34.10 -32.91 36.37
CA PHE A 30 33.53 -34.20 35.97
C PHE A 30 32.16 -33.92 35.34
N PRO A 31 31.85 -34.49 34.19
CA PRO A 31 30.53 -34.32 33.60
C PRO A 31 29.47 -34.83 34.60
N LEU A 32 28.48 -34.00 34.88
CA LEU A 32 27.29 -34.39 35.65
C LEU A 32 26.58 -35.49 34.90
N VAL A 33 26.86 -36.72 35.29
CA VAL A 33 26.09 -37.88 34.84
C VAL A 33 24.76 -37.82 35.56
N ASP A 34 23.70 -38.05 34.79
CA ASP A 34 22.32 -38.10 35.25
C ASP A 34 22.24 -38.91 36.57
N SER A 35 21.45 -38.46 37.52
CA SER A 35 21.34 -39.06 38.88
C SER A 35 21.03 -40.55 38.92
N LEU A 36 20.77 -41.17 37.77
CA LEU A 36 20.43 -42.57 37.57
C LEU A 36 21.60 -43.49 37.17
N ARG A 37 22.84 -42.94 36.98
CA ARG A 37 24.03 -43.73 36.51
C ARG A 37 23.80 -44.51 35.23
N LEU A 38 22.91 -44.10 34.34
CA LEU A 38 22.61 -44.81 33.11
C LEU A 38 23.69 -44.53 32.05
N PRO A 39 24.27 -45.54 31.40
CA PRO A 39 25.17 -45.37 30.27
C PRO A 39 24.36 -44.85 29.07
N ARG A 40 25.00 -44.09 28.20
CA ARG A 40 24.44 -43.76 26.90
C ARG A 40 24.56 -44.98 25.98
N LEU A 41 23.45 -45.37 25.36
CA LEU A 41 23.37 -46.53 24.46
C LEU A 41 23.02 -46.04 23.04
N ASP A 42 23.51 -46.72 22.02
CA ASP A 42 23.08 -46.53 20.63
C ASP A 42 21.76 -47.26 20.33
N SER A 43 21.29 -47.20 19.09
CA SER A 43 20.08 -47.89 18.64
C SER A 43 20.17 -49.43 18.68
N LEU A 44 21.36 -49.99 18.90
CA LEU A 44 21.61 -51.40 19.02
C LEU A 44 21.86 -51.83 20.48
N GLY A 45 21.74 -50.90 21.44
CA GLY A 45 21.95 -51.15 22.85
C GLY A 45 23.41 -51.21 23.28
N GLN A 46 24.35 -50.76 22.45
CA GLN A 46 25.78 -50.71 22.80
C GLN A 46 26.10 -49.36 23.44
N GLN A 47 27.01 -49.40 24.43
CA GLN A 47 27.41 -48.17 25.13
C GLN A 47 28.16 -47.20 24.19
N ILE A 48 27.74 -45.95 24.20
CA ILE A 48 28.39 -44.85 23.46
C ILE A 48 29.33 -44.10 24.40
N PRO A 49 30.53 -43.67 23.94
CA PRO A 49 31.42 -42.86 24.75
C PRO A 49 30.81 -41.53 25.14
N ASP A 50 31.22 -40.99 26.27
CA ASP A 50 30.83 -39.67 26.74
C ASP A 50 31.41 -38.55 25.84
N SER A 51 31.16 -37.32 26.22
CA SER A 51 31.63 -36.13 25.46
C SER A 51 33.16 -35.98 25.45
N LEU A 52 33.86 -36.72 26.31
CA LEU A 52 35.33 -36.76 26.41
C LEU A 52 35.92 -38.03 25.77
N GLY A 53 35.09 -38.92 25.26
CA GLY A 53 35.50 -40.16 24.59
C GLY A 53 35.75 -41.32 25.54
N PHE A 54 35.23 -41.29 26.79
CA PHE A 54 35.42 -42.37 27.75
C PHE A 54 34.21 -43.31 27.73
N MET A 55 34.52 -44.62 27.86
CA MET A 55 33.57 -45.69 28.15
C MET A 55 33.68 -46.06 29.62
N TYR A 56 32.57 -46.48 30.23
CA TYR A 56 32.52 -46.78 31.66
C TYR A 56 32.23 -48.24 31.88
N GLN A 57 32.79 -48.80 32.95
CA GLN A 57 32.48 -50.18 33.37
C GLN A 57 31.05 -50.21 33.90
N LEU A 58 30.28 -51.24 33.48
CA LEU A 58 28.91 -51.43 33.92
C LEU A 58 28.87 -52.52 35.03
N ASP A 59 27.95 -52.35 35.95
CA ASP A 59 27.63 -53.34 36.96
C ASP A 59 26.69 -54.45 36.40
N SER A 60 26.29 -55.37 37.25
CA SER A 60 25.40 -56.50 36.85
C SER A 60 23.96 -56.01 36.51
N LEU A 61 23.63 -54.76 36.79
CA LEU A 61 22.34 -54.13 36.49
C LEU A 61 22.43 -53.22 35.26
N GLY A 62 23.59 -53.13 34.60
CA GLY A 62 23.83 -52.27 33.46
C GLY A 62 24.03 -50.80 33.83
N LEU A 63 24.28 -50.48 35.10
CA LEU A 63 24.57 -49.13 35.59
C LEU A 63 26.09 -48.88 35.62
N ILE A 64 26.54 -47.62 35.49
CA ILE A 64 27.95 -47.24 35.55
C ILE A 64 28.48 -47.53 36.96
N LYS A 65 29.55 -48.37 37.04
CA LYS A 65 30.23 -48.68 38.31
C LYS A 65 30.92 -47.47 38.89
N LEU A 66 30.85 -47.36 40.23
CA LEU A 66 31.61 -46.40 41.01
C LEU A 66 32.78 -47.11 41.72
N ASP A 67 33.87 -46.41 41.87
CA ASP A 67 34.97 -46.82 42.73
C ASP A 67 34.63 -46.63 44.22
N SER A 68 35.54 -47.01 45.10
CA SER A 68 35.37 -46.86 46.56
C SER A 68 35.26 -45.41 47.06
N LEU A 69 35.56 -44.44 46.19
CA LEU A 69 35.49 -43.01 46.46
C LEU A 69 34.30 -42.34 45.77
N GLY A 70 33.47 -43.09 45.05
CA GLY A 70 32.27 -42.59 44.36
C GLY A 70 32.52 -42.03 42.97
N PHE A 71 33.69 -42.27 42.37
CA PHE A 71 34.00 -41.86 41.00
C PHE A 71 33.62 -42.93 39.98
N PHE A 72 33.24 -42.53 38.78
CA PHE A 72 32.91 -43.46 37.69
C PHE A 72 34.15 -44.24 37.21
N MET A 73 34.04 -45.57 37.18
CA MET A 73 35.13 -46.42 36.69
C MET A 73 35.16 -46.44 35.17
N ILE A 74 36.26 -45.93 34.58
CA ILE A 74 36.49 -45.95 33.14
C ILE A 74 36.89 -47.35 32.69
N ASP A 75 36.33 -47.83 31.57
CA ASP A 75 36.74 -49.07 30.96
C ASP A 75 38.03 -48.88 30.17
N SER A 76 39.16 -49.29 30.77
CA SER A 76 40.48 -49.13 30.17
C SER A 76 40.72 -50.07 28.96
N LEU A 77 39.82 -51.05 28.70
CA LEU A 77 39.88 -51.98 27.58
C LEU A 77 39.14 -51.48 26.33
N ALA A 78 38.29 -50.51 26.47
CA ALA A 78 37.52 -49.93 25.36
C ALA A 78 38.22 -48.69 24.79
N THR A 79 39.24 -48.88 23.98
CA THR A 79 39.94 -47.80 23.29
C THR A 79 39.32 -47.56 21.91
N PHE A 80 38.57 -46.46 21.75
CA PHE A 80 38.20 -45.99 20.41
C PHE A 80 39.47 -45.51 19.68
N SER A 81 39.60 -45.92 18.44
CA SER A 81 40.69 -45.41 17.60
C SER A 81 40.50 -43.89 17.38
N THR A 82 41.60 -43.15 17.27
CA THR A 82 41.58 -41.68 16.97
C THR A 82 40.79 -41.37 15.72
N LYS A 83 40.56 -42.34 14.82
CA LYS A 83 39.78 -42.19 13.59
C LYS A 83 38.28 -42.25 13.87
N GLU A 84 37.82 -43.09 14.76
CA GLU A 84 36.42 -43.24 15.18
C GLU A 84 35.96 -42.02 16.01
N LEU A 85 36.79 -41.55 16.93
CA LEU A 85 36.54 -40.30 17.69
C LEU A 85 36.38 -39.07 16.75
N LYS A 86 37.22 -38.98 15.70
CA LYS A 86 37.10 -37.92 14.70
C LYS A 86 35.83 -38.07 13.85
N GLN A 87 35.42 -39.28 13.53
CA GLN A 87 34.17 -39.51 12.79
C GLN A 87 32.95 -39.16 13.64
N PHE A 88 32.90 -39.56 14.89
CA PHE A 88 31.85 -39.23 15.84
C PHE A 88 31.72 -37.70 16.07
N ALA A 89 32.85 -37.03 16.31
CA ALA A 89 32.86 -35.60 16.44
C ALA A 89 32.37 -34.87 15.16
N LYS A 90 32.71 -35.43 14.00
CA LYS A 90 32.24 -34.90 12.70
C LYS A 90 30.72 -35.10 12.51
N GLN A 91 30.20 -36.25 12.92
CA GLN A 91 28.78 -36.57 12.85
C GLN A 91 27.97 -35.70 13.81
N LYS A 92 28.41 -35.55 15.05
CA LYS A 92 27.78 -34.68 16.05
C LYS A 92 27.73 -33.21 15.57
N ARG A 93 28.82 -32.71 15.02
CA ARG A 93 28.83 -31.37 14.41
C ARG A 93 27.87 -31.24 13.23
N ARG A 94 27.66 -32.30 12.45
CA ARG A 94 26.68 -32.28 11.34
C ARG A 94 25.24 -32.25 11.87
N GLU A 95 24.94 -33.04 12.90
CA GLU A 95 23.62 -33.05 13.55
C GLU A 95 23.29 -31.74 14.24
N GLU A 96 24.25 -31.18 14.99
CA GLU A 96 24.12 -29.87 15.62
C GLU A 96 23.90 -28.77 14.56
N LYS A 97 24.64 -28.81 13.46
CA LYS A 97 24.46 -27.91 12.35
C LYS A 97 23.10 -28.07 11.67
N ALA A 98 22.68 -29.31 11.41
CA ALA A 98 21.38 -29.61 10.81
C ALA A 98 20.21 -29.13 11.71
N PHE A 99 20.34 -29.31 13.02
CA PHE A 99 19.39 -28.82 14.00
C PHE A 99 19.37 -27.27 14.02
N ALA A 100 20.53 -26.61 14.10
CA ALA A 100 20.67 -25.19 14.05
C ALA A 100 20.09 -24.60 12.74
N ASP A 101 20.36 -25.21 11.58
CA ASP A 101 19.81 -24.85 10.29
C ASP A 101 18.29 -25.03 10.25
N SER A 102 17.75 -26.06 10.89
CA SER A 102 16.31 -26.29 10.99
C SER A 102 15.63 -25.20 11.85
N VAL A 103 16.21 -24.88 13.01
CA VAL A 103 15.71 -23.80 13.88
C VAL A 103 15.83 -22.47 13.15
N TYR A 104 16.95 -22.19 12.48
CA TYR A 104 17.16 -20.98 11.70
C TYR A 104 16.11 -20.81 10.60
N LYS A 105 15.81 -21.86 9.83
CA LYS A 105 14.80 -21.85 8.77
C LYS A 105 13.38 -21.68 9.28
N SER A 106 13.11 -22.03 10.52
CA SER A 106 11.77 -21.92 11.13
C SER A 106 11.49 -20.55 11.75
N THR A 107 12.53 -19.71 11.96
CA THR A 107 12.41 -18.40 12.59
C THR A 107 12.52 -17.27 11.56
N PHE A 108 11.85 -16.15 11.81
CA PHE A 108 12.05 -14.93 11.03
C PHE A 108 13.35 -14.26 11.46
N HIS A 109 14.22 -14.00 10.49
CA HIS A 109 15.44 -13.23 10.68
C HIS A 109 15.25 -11.87 10.06
N MET A 110 15.12 -10.85 10.89
CA MET A 110 15.13 -9.45 10.49
C MET A 110 16.31 -8.75 11.13
N LEU A 111 16.72 -7.65 10.54
CA LEU A 111 17.71 -6.77 11.16
C LEU A 111 17.26 -6.35 12.56
N GLU A 112 18.19 -6.25 13.48
CA GLU A 112 17.97 -5.72 14.83
C GLU A 112 17.42 -4.28 14.81
N SER A 113 17.62 -3.56 13.70
CA SER A 113 17.07 -2.23 13.46
C SER A 113 15.57 -2.19 13.17
N TYR A 114 14.94 -3.31 12.83
CA TYR A 114 13.51 -3.39 12.57
C TYR A 114 12.82 -4.09 13.73
N ILE A 115 11.88 -3.38 14.33
CA ILE A 115 11.10 -3.90 15.42
C ILE A 115 9.95 -4.69 14.82
N ILE A 116 10.03 -6.00 14.99
CA ILE A 116 8.89 -6.86 14.73
C ILE A 116 8.08 -6.92 16.03
N PRO A 117 6.81 -6.50 16.04
CA PRO A 117 5.94 -6.73 17.18
C PRO A 117 5.91 -8.23 17.52
N ASP A 118 5.95 -8.57 18.80
CA ASP A 118 5.95 -9.97 19.25
C ASP A 118 4.75 -10.76 18.70
N SER A 119 3.62 -10.11 18.51
CA SER A 119 2.42 -10.68 17.88
C SER A 119 2.63 -11.15 16.44
N LEU A 120 3.63 -10.61 15.72
CA LEU A 120 3.92 -10.96 14.33
C LEU A 120 5.01 -12.03 14.21
N ARG A 121 5.86 -12.23 15.22
CA ARG A 121 6.99 -13.19 15.16
C ARG A 121 6.57 -14.62 14.83
N PHE A 122 5.39 -15.03 15.28
CA PHE A 122 4.87 -16.39 15.07
C PHE A 122 4.00 -16.52 13.81
N ARG A 123 3.71 -15.42 13.10
CA ARG A 123 2.90 -15.46 11.87
C ARG A 123 3.67 -16.16 10.75
N ARG A 124 2.95 -16.92 9.92
CA ARG A 124 3.53 -17.59 8.74
C ARG A 124 3.83 -16.61 7.62
N ILE A 125 3.11 -15.51 7.56
CA ILE A 125 3.23 -14.48 6.54
C ILE A 125 3.20 -13.13 7.25
N ILE A 126 4.18 -12.30 6.93
CA ILE A 126 4.25 -10.91 7.36
C ILE A 126 4.25 -10.04 6.10
N SER A 127 3.49 -8.96 6.10
CA SER A 127 3.50 -7.97 5.03
C SER A 127 3.68 -6.56 5.58
N TRP A 128 4.29 -5.69 4.78
CA TRP A 128 4.54 -4.30 5.14
C TRP A 128 4.59 -3.40 3.92
N ASN A 129 4.32 -2.10 4.15
CA ASN A 129 4.66 -1.05 3.20
C ASN A 129 6.02 -0.46 3.58
N HIS A 130 6.80 -0.15 2.57
CA HIS A 130 8.13 0.41 2.73
C HIS A 130 8.07 1.94 2.62
N ASN A 131 8.43 2.64 3.72
CA ASN A 131 8.51 4.09 3.70
C ASN A 131 9.83 4.53 3.05
N ALA A 132 9.72 5.35 2.01
CA ALA A 132 10.87 5.79 1.23
C ALA A 132 11.86 6.65 2.02
N TYR A 133 11.40 7.45 2.98
CA TYR A 133 12.27 8.40 3.70
C TYR A 133 12.93 7.80 4.94
N PHE A 134 12.19 6.99 5.70
CA PHE A 134 12.75 6.41 6.93
C PHE A 134 13.23 4.98 6.77
N ASN A 135 13.15 4.42 5.57
CA ASN A 135 13.36 2.99 5.34
C ASN A 135 12.65 2.13 6.41
N LYS A 136 11.51 2.64 6.88
CA LYS A 136 10.72 2.05 7.96
C LYS A 136 9.70 1.09 7.38
N LEU A 137 9.58 -0.07 8.00
CA LEU A 137 8.57 -1.05 7.65
C LEU A 137 7.27 -0.73 8.41
N THR A 138 6.22 -0.41 7.67
CA THR A 138 4.88 -0.28 8.24
C THR A 138 4.13 -1.57 8.02
N PHE A 139 4.03 -2.40 9.06
CA PHE A 139 3.39 -3.71 8.98
C PHE A 139 1.90 -3.59 8.69
N ARG A 140 1.42 -4.51 7.85
CA ARG A 140 0.01 -4.63 7.49
C ARG A 140 -0.48 -6.02 7.84
N ASP A 141 -1.74 -6.10 8.26
CA ASP A 141 -2.44 -7.37 8.30
C ASP A 141 -2.81 -7.80 6.89
N ILE A 142 -2.77 -9.11 6.63
CA ILE A 142 -3.30 -9.65 5.39
C ILE A 142 -4.81 -9.47 5.43
N ASP A 143 -5.34 -8.85 4.40
CA ASP A 143 -6.78 -8.68 4.28
C ASP A 143 -7.44 -10.06 4.11
N THR A 144 -8.13 -10.48 5.15
CA THR A 144 -8.97 -11.67 5.18
C THR A 144 -10.46 -11.34 5.31
N ASN A 145 -10.78 -10.04 5.27
CA ASN A 145 -12.13 -9.54 5.44
C ASN A 145 -12.90 -9.68 4.13
N ILE A 146 -14.13 -10.19 4.22
CA ILE A 146 -15.00 -10.35 3.07
C ILE A 146 -15.96 -9.16 2.87
N ASN A 147 -16.01 -8.23 3.83
CA ASN A 147 -17.04 -7.19 3.89
C ASN A 147 -17.05 -6.24 2.68
N SER A 148 -15.95 -6.18 1.94
CA SER A 148 -15.82 -5.26 0.80
C SER A 148 -15.14 -5.89 -0.41
N ASN A 149 -15.03 -7.22 -0.45
CA ASN A 149 -14.36 -7.92 -1.56
C ASN A 149 -15.11 -7.82 -2.90
N PHE A 150 -16.40 -7.49 -2.87
CA PHE A 150 -17.24 -7.27 -4.07
C PHE A 150 -17.07 -5.88 -4.69
N HIS A 151 -16.24 -5.01 -4.12
CA HIS A 151 -15.86 -3.74 -4.72
C HIS A 151 -14.47 -3.83 -5.37
N ASP A 152 -14.37 -3.37 -6.60
CA ASP A 152 -13.13 -3.36 -7.35
C ASP A 152 -12.27 -2.13 -7.09
N TYR A 153 -12.86 -1.07 -6.50
CA TYR A 153 -12.19 0.22 -6.28
C TYR A 153 -11.90 0.47 -4.81
N ALA A 154 -10.70 0.98 -4.51
CA ALA A 154 -10.27 1.30 -3.16
C ALA A 154 -11.16 2.33 -2.47
N HIS A 155 -11.61 3.36 -3.18
CA HIS A 155 -12.49 4.40 -2.65
C HIS A 155 -13.89 3.89 -2.30
N MET A 156 -14.35 2.79 -2.88
CA MET A 156 -15.60 2.13 -2.50
C MET A 156 -15.40 1.17 -1.33
N LYS A 157 -14.19 0.60 -1.18
CA LYS A 157 -13.86 -0.29 -0.06
C LYS A 157 -13.67 0.45 1.25
N GLU A 158 -12.99 1.58 1.21
CA GLU A 158 -12.43 2.25 2.38
C GLU A 158 -12.98 3.67 2.62
N ASP A 159 -13.75 4.23 1.68
CA ASP A 159 -14.25 5.60 1.74
C ASP A 159 -15.76 5.67 1.48
N VAL A 160 -16.28 6.88 1.38
CA VAL A 160 -17.69 7.19 1.13
C VAL A 160 -18.10 7.07 -0.35
N GLY A 161 -17.14 6.97 -1.26
CA GLY A 161 -17.37 6.86 -2.69
C GLY A 161 -16.58 7.87 -3.52
N ALA A 162 -16.82 7.85 -4.81
CA ALA A 162 -16.17 8.74 -5.79
C ALA A 162 -17.04 8.94 -7.03
N VAL A 163 -16.70 9.98 -7.78
CA VAL A 163 -17.18 10.19 -9.15
C VAL A 163 -16.36 9.33 -10.09
N HIS A 164 -17.02 8.61 -10.96
CA HIS A 164 -16.41 7.94 -12.11
C HIS A 164 -17.43 7.78 -13.25
N PRO A 165 -17.00 7.88 -14.52
CA PRO A 165 -17.89 7.74 -15.69
C PRO A 165 -18.34 6.28 -15.92
N GLY A 166 -18.79 5.55 -14.92
CA GLY A 166 -19.54 4.32 -15.03
C GLY A 166 -18.75 3.01 -15.23
N THR A 167 -17.56 3.01 -15.80
CA THR A 167 -16.81 1.79 -16.15
C THR A 167 -15.56 1.57 -15.33
N ILE A 168 -15.19 0.30 -15.15
CA ILE A 168 -13.95 -0.10 -14.50
C ILE A 168 -12.74 0.46 -15.27
N GLY A 169 -11.79 1.10 -14.57
CA GLY A 169 -10.62 1.75 -15.21
C GLY A 169 -10.89 3.14 -15.77
N SER A 170 -12.08 3.70 -15.58
CA SER A 170 -12.38 5.10 -15.86
C SER A 170 -11.67 6.04 -14.89
N PRO A 171 -11.48 7.31 -15.24
CA PRO A 171 -10.99 8.34 -14.33
C PRO A 171 -11.84 8.43 -13.07
N VAL A 172 -11.20 8.66 -11.93
CA VAL A 172 -11.85 8.67 -10.62
C VAL A 172 -11.52 9.94 -9.86
N LEU A 173 -12.54 10.57 -9.27
CA LEU A 173 -12.41 11.69 -8.38
C LEU A 173 -13.16 11.39 -7.07
N THR A 174 -12.43 11.13 -5.98
CA THR A 174 -13.07 10.80 -4.69
C THR A 174 -13.85 11.99 -4.13
N PHE A 175 -14.98 11.71 -3.45
CA PHE A 175 -15.75 12.75 -2.76
C PHE A 175 -14.97 13.42 -1.65
N ASN A 176 -14.17 12.67 -0.89
CA ASN A 176 -13.36 13.20 0.20
C ASN A 176 -12.18 14.00 -0.34
N TYR A 177 -12.21 15.32 -0.13
CA TYR A 177 -11.19 16.23 -0.62
C TYR A 177 -9.77 15.83 -0.20
N PHE A 178 -9.54 15.51 1.08
CA PHE A 178 -8.20 15.18 1.59
C PHE A 178 -7.68 13.80 1.15
N LYS A 179 -8.51 13.03 0.47
CA LYS A 179 -8.11 11.79 -0.22
C LYS A 179 -7.91 11.99 -1.73
N ARG A 180 -8.25 13.17 -2.28
CA ARG A 180 -7.91 13.58 -3.65
C ARG A 180 -6.40 13.84 -3.73
N GLN A 181 -5.57 12.81 -3.62
CA GLN A 181 -4.13 12.97 -3.71
C GLN A 181 -3.66 12.80 -5.15
N THR A 182 -2.99 13.81 -5.66
CA THR A 182 -2.04 13.63 -6.75
C THR A 182 -0.81 12.93 -6.16
N LYS A 183 -0.74 11.62 -6.25
CA LYS A 183 0.44 10.86 -5.83
C LYS A 183 1.69 11.30 -6.59
N GLU A 184 1.49 11.77 -7.81
CA GLU A 184 2.49 12.27 -8.72
C GLU A 184 2.26 13.77 -8.96
N ARG A 185 3.31 14.48 -9.27
CA ARG A 185 3.23 15.92 -9.61
C ARG A 185 2.57 16.19 -10.97
N PHE A 186 2.18 15.13 -11.68
CA PHE A 186 1.67 15.20 -13.04
C PHE A 186 0.18 14.90 -13.06
N ASP A 187 -0.60 15.94 -13.26
CA ASP A 187 -2.05 15.90 -13.18
C ASP A 187 -2.68 14.96 -14.24
N PHE A 188 -2.11 14.92 -15.44
CA PHE A 188 -2.58 14.02 -16.51
C PHE A 188 -2.54 12.52 -16.14
N TRP A 189 -1.81 12.16 -15.09
CA TRP A 189 -1.66 10.78 -14.63
C TRP A 189 -2.68 10.40 -13.56
N SER A 190 -2.97 11.32 -12.64
CA SER A 190 -3.67 11.00 -11.39
C SER A 190 -5.11 10.54 -11.59
N ALA A 191 -5.84 11.18 -12.49
CA ALA A 191 -7.25 10.86 -12.74
C ALA A 191 -7.45 9.45 -13.31
N GLY A 192 -6.68 9.08 -14.35
CA GLY A 192 -6.82 7.80 -15.04
C GLY A 192 -6.17 6.62 -14.31
N MET A 193 -5.16 6.88 -13.47
CA MET A 193 -4.36 5.84 -12.81
C MET A 193 -4.44 5.90 -11.28
N SER A 194 -5.59 6.30 -10.73
CA SER A 194 -5.83 6.46 -9.29
C SER A 194 -5.55 5.19 -8.47
N GLU A 195 -5.66 4.02 -9.08
CA GLU A 195 -5.40 2.72 -8.43
C GLU A 195 -4.11 2.04 -8.91
N ALA A 196 -3.24 2.77 -9.60
CA ALA A 196 -1.95 2.24 -10.02
C ALA A 196 -1.06 1.93 -8.81
N TYR A 197 -0.36 0.82 -8.87
CA TYR A 197 0.63 0.49 -7.86
C TYR A 197 1.94 1.21 -8.11
N ASP A 198 2.56 1.63 -7.02
CA ASP A 198 3.93 2.14 -6.95
C ASP A 198 4.72 1.42 -5.84
N ARG A 199 5.97 1.81 -5.64
CA ARG A 199 6.85 1.22 -4.62
C ARG A 199 6.32 1.37 -3.19
N GLU A 200 5.49 2.37 -2.90
CA GLU A 200 4.98 2.67 -1.56
C GLU A 200 3.63 1.97 -1.29
N THR A 201 2.85 1.78 -2.33
CA THR A 201 1.52 1.16 -2.25
C THR A 201 1.58 -0.35 -2.41
N LEU A 202 2.54 -0.89 -3.17
CA LEU A 202 2.71 -2.33 -3.31
C LEU A 202 3.34 -2.92 -2.04
N PRO A 203 2.64 -3.81 -1.30
CA PRO A 203 3.19 -4.40 -0.09
C PRO A 203 4.35 -5.36 -0.39
N ALA A 204 5.38 -5.36 0.47
CA ALA A 204 6.42 -6.37 0.51
C ALA A 204 6.04 -7.48 1.50
N TYR A 205 6.65 -8.65 1.34
CA TYR A 205 6.32 -9.84 2.14
C TYR A 205 7.57 -10.54 2.68
N ASN A 206 7.38 -11.26 3.79
CA ASN A 206 8.26 -12.34 4.23
C ASN A 206 7.39 -13.55 4.62
N THR A 207 7.69 -14.72 4.06
CA THR A 207 6.81 -15.88 4.15
C THR A 207 7.58 -17.13 4.57
N LYS A 208 7.03 -17.91 5.52
CA LYS A 208 7.58 -19.23 5.91
C LYS A 208 7.22 -20.34 4.93
N SER A 209 6.20 -20.11 4.10
CA SER A 209 5.75 -20.99 3.02
C SER A 209 5.30 -20.15 1.84
N PRO A 210 5.35 -20.64 0.61
CA PRO A 210 4.83 -19.93 -0.54
C PRO A 210 3.40 -19.45 -0.32
N PHE A 211 3.11 -18.21 -0.70
CA PHE A 211 1.80 -17.59 -0.56
C PHE A 211 1.30 -17.11 -1.92
N THR A 212 0.14 -17.63 -2.32
CA THR A 212 -0.50 -17.27 -3.58
C THR A 212 -1.93 -16.82 -3.33
N VAL A 213 -2.29 -15.69 -3.90
CA VAL A 213 -3.68 -15.18 -3.92
C VAL A 213 -4.08 -15.01 -5.38
N MET A 214 -5.21 -15.58 -5.74
CA MET A 214 -5.83 -15.38 -7.04
C MET A 214 -7.22 -14.81 -6.81
N SER A 215 -7.57 -13.79 -7.57
CA SER A 215 -8.92 -13.23 -7.57
C SER A 215 -9.44 -13.07 -8.99
N TYR A 216 -10.72 -13.29 -9.13
CA TYR A 216 -11.49 -13.03 -10.34
C TYR A 216 -12.80 -12.37 -9.93
N SER A 217 -13.11 -11.26 -10.57
CA SER A 217 -14.44 -10.65 -10.52
C SER A 217 -14.86 -10.24 -11.94
N GLY A 218 -16.15 -10.27 -12.23
CA GLY A 218 -16.63 -9.96 -13.56
C GLY A 218 -18.09 -10.36 -13.75
N GLY A 219 -18.56 -10.26 -14.97
CA GLY A 219 -19.90 -10.70 -15.33
C GLY A 219 -20.15 -12.15 -14.98
N THR A 220 -21.39 -12.49 -14.62
CA THR A 220 -21.79 -13.88 -14.37
C THR A 220 -21.70 -14.71 -15.66
N LEU A 221 -21.67 -16.04 -15.52
CA LEU A 221 -21.71 -16.98 -16.66
C LEU A 221 -22.89 -16.74 -17.62
N PHE A 222 -23.91 -16.01 -17.16
CA PHE A 222 -25.11 -15.66 -17.92
C PHE A 222 -25.14 -14.21 -18.40
N ALA A 223 -24.06 -13.42 -18.12
CA ALA A 223 -23.99 -12.03 -18.55
C ALA A 223 -23.80 -11.95 -20.08
N ASN A 224 -24.34 -10.88 -20.66
CA ASN A 224 -24.08 -10.56 -22.06
C ASN A 224 -22.58 -10.28 -22.23
N LYS A 225 -21.89 -11.04 -23.08
CA LYS A 225 -20.46 -10.90 -23.38
C LYS A 225 -20.06 -9.51 -23.88
N GLU A 226 -21.01 -8.74 -24.39
CA GLU A 226 -20.76 -7.37 -24.85
C GLU A 226 -20.67 -6.35 -23.71
N LYS A 227 -21.22 -6.67 -22.54
CA LYS A 227 -21.23 -5.81 -21.33
C LYS A 227 -20.35 -6.38 -20.22
N GLU A 228 -19.50 -7.36 -20.54
CA GLU A 228 -18.71 -8.09 -19.54
C GLU A 228 -17.60 -7.20 -18.95
N GLU A 229 -17.61 -7.07 -17.65
CA GLU A 229 -16.48 -6.57 -16.87
C GLU A 229 -15.65 -7.74 -16.39
N MET A 230 -14.32 -7.55 -16.38
CA MET A 230 -13.37 -8.55 -15.91
C MET A 230 -12.26 -7.91 -15.09
N ASN A 231 -12.05 -8.43 -13.89
CA ASN A 231 -10.90 -8.14 -13.07
C ASN A 231 -10.25 -9.45 -12.63
N VAL A 232 -9.00 -9.65 -13.03
CA VAL A 232 -8.17 -10.81 -12.64
C VAL A 232 -6.94 -10.30 -11.94
N ALA A 233 -6.62 -10.83 -10.77
CA ALA A 233 -5.37 -10.54 -10.10
C ALA A 233 -4.72 -11.83 -9.58
N LEU A 234 -3.38 -11.85 -9.67
CA LEU A 234 -2.52 -12.90 -9.17
C LEU A 234 -1.39 -12.27 -8.37
N LEU A 235 -1.29 -12.64 -7.11
CA LEU A 235 -0.15 -12.38 -6.26
C LEU A 235 0.52 -13.71 -5.92
N HIS A 236 1.81 -13.81 -6.17
CA HIS A 236 2.64 -14.91 -5.69
C HIS A 236 3.87 -14.37 -5.00
N THR A 237 4.17 -14.87 -3.79
CA THR A 237 5.36 -14.47 -3.04
C THR A 237 5.95 -15.67 -2.32
N GLN A 238 7.27 -15.74 -2.33
CA GLN A 238 8.01 -16.85 -1.75
C GLN A 238 9.37 -16.37 -1.22
N ASN A 239 9.74 -16.85 -0.06
CA ASN A 239 11.10 -16.71 0.43
C ASN A 239 12.05 -17.70 -0.27
N LEU A 240 13.16 -17.18 -0.77
CA LEU A 240 14.28 -17.98 -1.29
C LEU A 240 15.24 -18.38 -0.16
N SER A 241 15.39 -17.51 0.82
CA SER A 241 16.06 -17.75 2.10
C SER A 241 15.27 -17.05 3.20
N PRO A 242 15.54 -17.26 4.49
CA PRO A 242 14.86 -16.54 5.56
C PRO A 242 14.89 -15.02 5.40
N GLU A 243 15.95 -14.48 4.81
CA GLU A 243 16.17 -13.05 4.60
C GLU A 243 15.66 -12.53 3.25
N ALA A 244 15.63 -13.40 2.23
CA ALA A 244 15.35 -13.03 0.85
C ALA A 244 13.96 -13.50 0.41
N ASN A 245 13.17 -12.55 -0.08
CA ASN A 245 11.85 -12.82 -0.63
C ASN A 245 11.76 -12.29 -2.06
N ILE A 246 11.01 -12.98 -2.90
CA ILE A 246 10.62 -12.54 -4.23
C ILE A 246 9.11 -12.55 -4.33
N GLN A 247 8.57 -11.55 -5.04
CA GLN A 247 7.15 -11.38 -5.27
C GLN A 247 6.87 -11.10 -6.74
N PHE A 248 5.82 -11.71 -7.23
CA PHE A 248 5.22 -11.45 -8.52
C PHE A 248 3.76 -11.01 -8.30
N TYR A 249 3.38 -9.90 -8.94
CA TYR A 249 2.01 -9.41 -8.95
C TYR A 249 1.59 -9.09 -10.38
N TYR A 250 0.42 -9.57 -10.76
CA TYR A 250 -0.22 -9.26 -12.03
C TYR A 250 -1.70 -8.96 -11.80
N GLN A 251 -2.19 -7.88 -12.40
CA GLN A 251 -3.60 -7.54 -12.42
C GLN A 251 -4.01 -7.08 -13.82
N LYS A 252 -5.17 -7.50 -14.25
CA LYS A 252 -5.84 -7.01 -15.45
C LYS A 252 -7.29 -6.68 -15.09
N LYS A 253 -7.70 -5.43 -15.34
CA LYS A 253 -9.08 -4.96 -15.23
C LYS A 253 -9.52 -4.46 -16.60
N GLY A 254 -10.78 -4.70 -16.99
CA GLY A 254 -11.29 -4.18 -18.24
C GLY A 254 -12.75 -4.44 -18.44
N THR A 255 -13.37 -3.66 -19.31
CA THR A 255 -14.76 -3.79 -19.73
C THR A 255 -14.92 -3.27 -21.14
N LYS A 256 -15.99 -3.67 -21.80
CA LYS A 256 -16.43 -3.05 -23.07
C LYS A 256 -17.34 -1.83 -22.86
N GLY A 257 -17.76 -1.58 -21.61
CA GLY A 257 -18.67 -0.50 -21.26
C GLY A 257 -20.14 -0.79 -21.54
N ILE A 258 -21.01 0.07 -21.03
CA ILE A 258 -22.45 0.05 -21.25
C ILE A 258 -22.82 0.86 -22.49
N LEU A 259 -22.23 2.04 -22.63
CA LEU A 259 -22.38 2.90 -23.80
C LEU A 259 -21.42 2.49 -24.93
N GLN A 260 -21.58 3.12 -26.09
CA GLN A 260 -20.62 2.97 -27.19
C GLN A 260 -19.28 3.64 -26.84
N HIS A 261 -18.18 3.12 -27.40
CA HIS A 261 -16.83 3.70 -27.30
C HIS A 261 -16.39 4.01 -25.85
N GLU A 262 -16.58 3.02 -24.98
CA GLU A 262 -16.32 3.14 -23.54
C GLU A 262 -15.37 2.03 -23.03
N ALA A 263 -14.79 1.24 -23.93
CA ALA A 263 -13.99 0.09 -23.54
C ALA A 263 -12.72 0.53 -22.77
N THR A 264 -12.42 -0.22 -21.71
CA THR A 264 -11.21 0.00 -20.89
C THR A 264 -10.38 -1.26 -20.74
N ASN A 265 -9.07 -1.12 -20.60
CA ASN A 265 -8.14 -2.21 -20.34
C ASN A 265 -6.96 -1.70 -19.51
N THR A 266 -7.00 -1.98 -18.22
CA THR A 266 -5.94 -1.62 -17.27
C THR A 266 -5.12 -2.85 -16.92
N ARG A 267 -3.80 -2.73 -16.89
CA ARG A 267 -2.88 -3.81 -16.51
C ARG A 267 -1.82 -3.29 -15.57
N THR A 268 -1.53 -4.07 -14.54
CA THR A 268 -0.39 -3.87 -13.63
C THR A 268 0.44 -5.14 -13.61
N LEU A 269 1.74 -4.99 -13.78
CA LEU A 269 2.74 -6.04 -13.61
C LEU A 269 3.79 -5.55 -12.63
N ALA A 270 4.08 -6.31 -11.59
CA ALA A 270 5.15 -5.99 -10.67
C ALA A 270 5.98 -7.24 -10.33
N VAL A 271 7.28 -7.05 -10.32
CA VAL A 271 8.25 -8.02 -9.80
C VAL A 271 9.09 -7.30 -8.77
N THR A 272 9.02 -7.72 -7.53
CA THR A 272 9.77 -7.11 -6.44
C THR A 272 10.52 -8.14 -5.64
N ALA A 273 11.61 -7.70 -5.03
CA ALA A 273 12.41 -8.53 -4.14
C ALA A 273 12.82 -7.70 -2.93
N ASN A 274 12.94 -8.35 -1.79
CA ASN A 274 13.51 -7.75 -0.60
C ASN A 274 14.53 -8.70 0.05
N TYR A 275 15.52 -8.09 0.69
CA TYR A 275 16.52 -8.78 1.48
C TYR A 275 16.64 -8.10 2.85
N LEU A 276 16.37 -8.85 3.91
CA LEU A 276 16.36 -8.38 5.29
C LEU A 276 17.41 -9.13 6.10
N GLY A 277 18.69 -8.82 5.86
CA GLY A 277 19.79 -9.44 6.58
C GLY A 277 20.18 -8.68 7.85
N LYS A 278 21.13 -9.21 8.63
CA LYS A 278 21.56 -8.63 9.91
C LYS A 278 22.18 -7.21 9.79
N ARG A 279 22.88 -6.93 8.71
CA ARG A 279 23.56 -5.64 8.49
C ARG A 279 23.15 -4.98 7.19
N TYR A 280 22.59 -5.71 6.25
CA TYR A 280 22.20 -5.20 4.95
C TYR A 280 20.72 -5.41 4.74
N VAL A 281 20.05 -4.37 4.30
CA VAL A 281 18.62 -4.39 3.93
C VAL A 281 18.48 -3.81 2.56
N ALA A 282 17.70 -4.46 1.71
CA ALA A 282 17.39 -3.96 0.38
C ALA A 282 15.94 -4.26 0.00
N HIS A 283 15.35 -3.32 -0.72
CA HIS A 283 14.08 -3.48 -1.43
C HIS A 283 14.30 -3.02 -2.85
N ALA A 284 13.97 -3.85 -3.82
CA ALA A 284 14.12 -3.53 -5.22
C ALA A 284 12.93 -4.05 -6.01
N GLY A 285 12.62 -3.43 -7.14
CA GLY A 285 11.55 -3.92 -7.98
C GLY A 285 11.33 -3.13 -9.24
N TYR A 286 10.57 -3.76 -10.13
CA TYR A 286 10.04 -3.17 -11.34
C TYR A 286 8.53 -3.25 -11.32
N ILE A 287 7.87 -2.12 -11.59
CA ILE A 287 6.41 -1.99 -11.65
C ILE A 287 6.04 -1.33 -12.97
N ARG A 288 5.13 -1.95 -13.69
CA ARG A 288 4.54 -1.41 -14.91
C ARG A 288 3.03 -1.31 -14.75
N ASN A 289 2.50 -0.11 -14.96
CA ASN A 289 1.07 0.12 -15.09
C ASN A 289 0.76 0.59 -16.50
N SER A 290 -0.38 0.19 -17.04
CA SER A 290 -0.87 0.66 -18.34
C SER A 290 -2.39 0.70 -18.35
N LEU A 291 -2.94 1.71 -18.98
CA LEU A 291 -4.36 1.89 -19.23
C LEU A 291 -4.54 2.19 -20.72
N SER A 292 -5.48 1.52 -21.37
CA SER A 292 -6.03 1.90 -22.67
C SER A 292 -7.53 2.07 -22.49
N LYS A 293 -8.06 3.20 -22.94
CA LYS A 293 -9.47 3.55 -22.82
C LYS A 293 -9.97 4.17 -24.12
N ASP A 294 -11.11 3.68 -24.60
CA ASP A 294 -11.90 4.36 -25.61
C ASP A 294 -12.67 5.50 -24.95
N GLU A 295 -12.65 6.66 -25.55
CA GLU A 295 -13.25 7.88 -24.98
C GLU A 295 -14.48 8.26 -25.79
N ASN A 296 -15.64 8.21 -25.14
CA ASN A 296 -16.90 8.55 -25.80
C ASN A 296 -17.34 10.02 -25.62
N GLY A 297 -16.70 10.77 -24.72
CA GLY A 297 -17.01 12.16 -24.45
C GLY A 297 -18.37 12.41 -23.78
N GLY A 298 -19.08 11.35 -23.37
CA GLY A 298 -20.41 11.41 -22.80
C GLY A 298 -21.53 11.33 -23.85
N ILE A 299 -22.78 11.34 -23.38
CA ILE A 299 -23.98 11.30 -24.23
C ILE A 299 -24.28 12.68 -24.80
N GLN A 300 -24.85 12.72 -26.02
CA GLN A 300 -25.16 14.00 -26.71
C GLN A 300 -26.43 14.70 -26.18
N ASP A 301 -27.40 13.93 -25.68
CA ASP A 301 -28.67 14.48 -25.19
C ASP A 301 -29.14 13.71 -23.95
N ASP A 302 -29.40 14.44 -22.88
CA ASP A 302 -29.89 13.95 -21.59
C ASP A 302 -31.24 13.22 -21.70
N GLY A 303 -32.06 13.55 -22.72
CA GLY A 303 -33.35 12.93 -22.95
C GLY A 303 -33.29 11.41 -23.15
N PHE A 304 -32.17 10.90 -23.67
CA PHE A 304 -31.98 9.45 -23.87
C PHE A 304 -31.94 8.64 -22.57
N ILE A 305 -31.59 9.25 -21.43
CA ILE A 305 -31.56 8.54 -20.13
C ILE A 305 -32.96 8.24 -19.60
N THR A 306 -33.92 9.11 -19.90
CA THR A 306 -35.33 8.92 -19.50
C THR A 306 -36.08 8.05 -20.46
N ASP A 307 -35.57 7.80 -21.66
CA ASP A 307 -36.17 6.94 -22.65
C ASP A 307 -35.83 5.48 -22.41
N THR A 308 -36.74 4.74 -21.81
CA THR A 308 -36.56 3.32 -21.47
C THR A 308 -36.58 2.38 -22.69
N VAL A 309 -36.92 2.87 -23.88
CA VAL A 309 -37.04 2.07 -25.11
C VAL A 309 -35.69 1.95 -25.84
N VAL A 310 -34.77 2.89 -25.63
CA VAL A 310 -33.47 2.92 -26.32
C VAL A 310 -32.46 2.02 -25.60
N ASP A 311 -31.86 1.08 -26.33
CA ASP A 311 -30.72 0.31 -25.83
C ASP A 311 -29.55 1.29 -25.54
N ALA A 312 -28.91 1.17 -24.40
CA ALA A 312 -27.78 2.02 -24.01
C ALA A 312 -26.68 2.10 -25.08
N ARG A 313 -26.47 1.03 -25.85
CA ARG A 313 -25.51 1.00 -26.97
C ARG A 313 -25.98 1.73 -28.22
N ALA A 314 -27.24 2.10 -28.30
CA ALA A 314 -27.78 2.91 -29.40
C ALA A 314 -27.78 4.42 -29.06
N ILE A 315 -27.50 4.78 -27.80
CA ILE A 315 -27.44 6.17 -27.38
C ILE A 315 -26.27 6.89 -28.08
N PRO A 316 -26.51 8.02 -28.75
CA PRO A 316 -25.46 8.79 -29.40
C PRO A 316 -24.49 9.38 -28.38
N VAL A 317 -23.19 9.22 -28.63
CA VAL A 317 -22.11 9.78 -27.83
C VAL A 317 -21.33 10.80 -28.63
N TRP A 318 -20.60 11.70 -27.94
CA TRP A 318 -19.87 12.77 -28.59
C TRP A 318 -18.69 12.30 -29.44
N LEU A 319 -17.92 11.33 -28.93
CA LEU A 319 -16.71 10.85 -29.58
C LEU A 319 -16.84 9.37 -29.97
N SER A 320 -16.51 9.06 -31.20
CA SER A 320 -16.64 7.67 -31.71
C SER A 320 -15.30 7.01 -32.06
N LYS A 321 -14.21 7.78 -32.10
CA LYS A 321 -12.87 7.30 -32.48
C LYS A 321 -11.77 7.81 -31.54
N ALA A 322 -12.15 8.43 -30.45
CA ALA A 322 -11.20 8.93 -29.47
C ALA A 322 -10.70 7.83 -28.55
N SER A 323 -9.42 7.87 -28.21
CA SER A 323 -8.83 6.94 -27.25
C SER A 323 -7.70 7.58 -26.46
N SER A 324 -7.56 7.13 -25.21
CA SER A 324 -6.48 7.50 -24.31
C SER A 324 -5.64 6.27 -23.95
N ALA A 325 -4.31 6.42 -23.95
CA ALA A 325 -3.38 5.41 -23.49
C ALA A 325 -2.42 6.01 -22.46
N LEU A 326 -2.40 5.46 -21.26
CA LEU A 326 -1.49 5.85 -20.18
C LEU A 326 -0.57 4.68 -19.85
N ALA A 327 0.70 4.98 -19.56
CA ALA A 327 1.67 3.98 -19.12
C ALA A 327 2.65 4.54 -18.11
N SER A 328 3.01 3.75 -17.09
CA SER A 328 4.17 4.02 -16.26
C SER A 328 5.09 2.82 -16.17
N ASN A 329 6.37 3.08 -16.06
CA ASN A 329 7.41 2.09 -15.80
C ASN A 329 8.26 2.62 -14.66
N GLN A 330 8.27 1.91 -13.54
CA GLN A 330 9.04 2.28 -12.36
C GLN A 330 10.06 1.19 -12.05
N LEU A 331 11.32 1.57 -11.93
CA LEU A 331 12.40 0.75 -11.40
C LEU A 331 12.93 1.41 -10.14
N PHE A 332 13.00 0.67 -9.05
CA PHE A 332 13.48 1.21 -7.79
C PHE A 332 14.41 0.27 -7.06
N ILE A 333 15.31 0.86 -6.29
CA ILE A 333 16.13 0.18 -5.29
C ILE A 333 16.25 1.06 -4.06
N THR A 334 16.07 0.49 -2.89
CA THR A 334 16.40 1.14 -1.63
C THR A 334 17.25 0.17 -0.84
N GLN A 335 18.42 0.59 -0.43
CA GLN A 335 19.37 -0.26 0.28
C GLN A 335 20.05 0.49 1.42
N SER A 336 20.40 -0.23 2.47
CA SER A 336 21.14 0.33 3.59
C SER A 336 22.06 -0.72 4.21
N ILE A 337 23.21 -0.28 4.67
CA ILE A 337 24.20 -1.08 5.37
C ILE A 337 24.43 -0.53 6.78
N GLY A 338 24.29 -1.40 7.78
CA GLY A 338 24.56 -1.07 9.18
C GLY A 338 26.06 -1.15 9.47
N LEU A 339 26.62 -0.07 9.98
CA LEU A 339 27.99 0.01 10.44
C LEU A 339 28.09 -0.46 11.89
N PRO A 340 29.09 -1.26 12.27
CA PRO A 340 29.26 -1.79 13.64
C PRO A 340 29.80 -0.73 14.60
N ILE A 341 29.34 0.52 14.47
CA ILE A 341 29.78 1.64 15.32
C ILE A 341 28.80 1.75 16.49
N ARG A 342 29.31 1.58 17.70
CA ARG A 342 28.57 1.68 18.95
C ARG A 342 28.74 3.07 19.52
N ILE A 343 27.69 3.87 19.55
CA ILE A 343 27.72 5.23 20.15
C ILE A 343 27.34 5.16 21.64
N PHE A 344 26.49 4.22 22.03
CA PHE A 344 26.02 4.05 23.41
C PHE A 344 26.35 2.67 23.97
N LYS A 345 26.45 2.57 25.31
CA LYS A 345 26.71 1.30 26.00
C LYS A 345 25.52 0.34 25.81
N LYS A 346 25.84 -0.96 25.79
CA LYS A 346 24.85 -2.05 25.71
C LYS A 346 23.84 -1.94 26.87
N ASP A 347 22.54 -2.00 26.53
CA ASP A 347 21.50 -2.19 27.55
C ASP A 347 21.41 -3.68 27.89
N SER A 348 21.74 -4.02 29.12
CA SER A 348 21.77 -5.39 29.62
C SER A 348 20.38 -6.04 29.69
N LEU A 349 19.30 -5.22 29.72
CA LEU A 349 17.91 -5.71 29.87
C LEU A 349 17.25 -6.07 28.53
N SER A 350 17.64 -5.42 27.44
CA SER A 350 17.00 -5.62 26.12
C SER A 350 17.72 -6.63 25.22
N GLY A 351 18.93 -7.05 25.57
CA GLY A 351 19.79 -7.90 24.72
C GLY A 351 20.23 -7.22 23.40
N ALA A 352 19.83 -5.97 23.15
CA ALA A 352 20.13 -5.25 21.95
C ALA A 352 21.62 -4.78 21.94
N GLU A 353 22.29 -5.00 20.82
CA GLU A 353 23.65 -4.57 20.61
C GLU A 353 23.67 -3.10 20.17
N GLY A 354 23.79 -2.15 21.04
CA GLY A 354 24.11 -0.73 20.83
C GLY A 354 23.53 -0.01 19.59
N THR A 355 23.61 1.29 19.57
CA THR A 355 23.17 2.13 18.43
C THR A 355 23.90 1.77 17.15
N MET A 356 23.18 1.49 16.09
CA MET A 356 23.74 1.28 14.76
C MET A 356 23.55 2.53 13.89
N ILE A 357 24.62 2.87 13.18
CA ILE A 357 24.60 3.86 12.11
C ILE A 357 24.40 3.13 10.79
N TYR A 358 23.47 3.58 9.98
CA TYR A 358 23.20 3.03 8.66
C TYR A 358 23.56 4.05 7.59
N LEU A 359 24.35 3.62 6.62
CA LEU A 359 24.52 4.31 5.35
C LEU A 359 23.55 3.70 4.35
N GLY A 360 22.79 4.53 3.68
CA GLY A 360 21.79 4.08 2.74
C GLY A 360 21.81 4.83 1.42
N HIS A 361 21.24 4.18 0.42
CA HIS A 361 21.02 4.72 -0.91
C HIS A 361 19.61 4.33 -1.36
N ALA A 362 18.90 5.26 -1.98
CA ALA A 362 17.63 5.00 -2.65
C ALA A 362 17.68 5.58 -4.06
N GLY A 363 17.47 4.71 -5.05
CA GLY A 363 17.32 5.07 -6.45
C GLY A 363 15.90 4.78 -6.92
N ASN A 364 15.32 5.69 -7.70
CA ASN A 364 14.02 5.53 -8.33
C ASN A 364 14.05 6.11 -9.73
N TRP A 365 13.73 5.30 -10.70
CA TRP A 365 13.47 5.72 -12.06
C TRP A 365 12.01 5.46 -12.39
N ASN A 366 11.28 6.50 -12.78
CA ASN A 366 9.89 6.41 -13.16
C ASN A 366 9.66 7.18 -14.47
N LYS A 367 9.07 6.51 -15.46
CA LYS A 367 8.67 7.13 -16.72
C LYS A 367 7.17 6.98 -16.88
N MET A 368 6.47 8.09 -16.99
CA MET A 368 5.03 8.16 -17.22
C MET A 368 4.76 8.81 -18.59
N SER A 369 3.74 8.31 -19.27
CA SER A 369 3.32 8.85 -20.56
C SER A 369 1.81 8.77 -20.71
N ARG A 370 1.26 9.72 -21.44
CA ARG A 370 -0.11 9.74 -21.92
C ARG A 370 -0.13 10.08 -23.39
N ASN A 371 -0.90 9.31 -24.15
CA ASN A 371 -1.22 9.58 -25.56
C ASN A 371 -2.74 9.72 -25.67
N TYR A 372 -3.19 10.74 -26.38
CA TYR A 372 -4.59 10.93 -26.72
C TYR A 372 -4.71 11.02 -28.24
N THR A 373 -5.61 10.24 -28.82
CA THR A 373 -5.86 10.22 -30.26
C THR A 373 -7.35 10.35 -30.53
N ASP A 374 -7.72 11.11 -31.55
CA ASP A 374 -9.09 11.23 -32.03
C ASP A 374 -9.12 11.51 -33.54
N HIS A 375 -10.23 11.18 -34.15
CA HIS A 375 -10.55 11.58 -35.51
C HIS A 375 -11.67 12.60 -35.48
N ILE A 376 -11.30 13.87 -35.59
CA ILE A 376 -12.19 15.01 -35.48
C ILE A 376 -13.12 15.06 -36.67
N GLY A 377 -14.36 15.42 -36.52
CA GLY A 377 -15.26 15.62 -37.63
C GLY A 377 -16.72 15.34 -37.35
N LEU A 378 -17.04 15.03 -36.09
CA LEU A 378 -18.41 14.77 -35.69
C LEU A 378 -18.98 15.97 -34.93
N THR A 379 -20.04 16.51 -35.48
CA THR A 379 -20.98 17.36 -34.75
C THR A 379 -22.19 16.52 -34.34
N ASP A 380 -22.86 16.92 -33.28
CA ASP A 380 -24.15 16.31 -32.93
C ASP A 380 -25.25 16.65 -33.97
N GLN A 381 -26.46 16.14 -33.75
CA GLN A 381 -27.61 16.41 -34.61
C GLN A 381 -27.99 17.90 -34.69
N ALA A 382 -27.59 18.69 -33.70
CA ALA A 382 -27.79 20.14 -33.64
C ALA A 382 -26.61 20.93 -34.23
N GLY A 383 -25.58 20.28 -34.78
CA GLY A 383 -24.39 20.92 -35.32
C GLY A 383 -23.39 21.40 -34.28
N ARG A 384 -23.53 20.98 -32.99
CA ARG A 384 -22.59 21.32 -31.92
C ARG A 384 -21.38 20.40 -32.01
N ALA A 385 -20.18 20.93 -31.77
CA ALA A 385 -18.95 20.16 -31.69
C ALA A 385 -18.53 19.91 -30.25
N PHE A 386 -17.90 18.78 -29.97
CA PHE A 386 -17.35 18.45 -28.65
C PHE A 386 -16.21 19.39 -28.27
N TYR A 387 -15.33 19.70 -29.20
CA TYR A 387 -14.23 20.62 -28.97
C TYR A 387 -14.66 22.07 -29.30
N ASN A 388 -14.07 23.05 -28.62
CA ASN A 388 -14.35 24.49 -28.81
C ASN A 388 -13.86 25.04 -30.16
N ASN A 389 -13.79 24.21 -31.21
CA ASN A 389 -13.35 24.54 -32.59
C ASN A 389 -11.97 25.20 -32.68
N GLN A 390 -11.10 24.96 -31.71
CA GLN A 390 -9.71 25.41 -31.72
C GLN A 390 -8.82 24.21 -32.01
N PHE A 391 -8.17 24.24 -33.18
CA PHE A 391 -7.26 23.22 -33.63
C PHE A 391 -5.90 23.86 -33.92
N TYR A 392 -4.92 23.58 -33.08
CA TYR A 392 -3.61 24.21 -33.17
C TYR A 392 -2.64 23.42 -34.08
N LEU A 393 -2.90 22.13 -34.31
CA LEU A 393 -2.04 21.25 -35.09
C LEU A 393 -2.73 20.71 -36.34
N ASP A 394 -3.86 20.03 -36.21
CA ASP A 394 -4.57 19.35 -37.29
C ASP A 394 -6.10 19.42 -37.04
N PRO A 395 -6.87 19.94 -38.02
CA PRO A 395 -8.31 20.03 -37.90
C PRO A 395 -9.06 18.70 -38.10
N VAL A 396 -8.36 17.63 -38.56
CA VAL A 396 -8.96 16.33 -38.91
C VAL A 396 -8.61 15.27 -37.88
N THR A 397 -7.37 15.27 -37.41
CA THR A 397 -6.89 14.26 -36.46
C THR A 397 -6.20 14.89 -35.26
N THR A 398 -6.42 14.32 -34.10
CA THR A 398 -5.68 14.63 -32.88
C THR A 398 -4.71 13.49 -32.56
N THR A 399 -3.45 13.83 -32.30
CA THR A 399 -2.44 12.90 -31.79
C THR A 399 -1.57 13.64 -30.78
N ASP A 400 -2.04 13.75 -29.56
CA ASP A 400 -1.36 14.45 -28.49
C ASP A 400 -0.58 13.49 -27.62
N SER A 401 0.68 13.81 -27.31
CA SER A 401 1.56 12.98 -26.50
C SER A 401 2.30 13.82 -25.48
N VAL A 402 2.21 13.41 -24.23
CA VAL A 402 2.96 13.98 -23.12
C VAL A 402 3.68 12.87 -22.36
N SER A 403 4.88 13.14 -21.89
CA SER A 403 5.59 12.19 -21.04
C SER A 403 6.55 12.85 -20.07
N THR A 404 6.71 12.24 -18.93
CA THR A 404 7.64 12.65 -17.89
C THR A 404 8.51 11.48 -17.48
N MET A 405 9.80 11.75 -17.27
CA MET A 405 10.74 10.83 -16.66
C MET A 405 11.35 11.48 -15.43
N VAL A 406 11.32 10.76 -14.33
CA VAL A 406 11.94 11.13 -13.05
C VAL A 406 13.04 10.13 -12.73
N PHE A 407 14.24 10.61 -12.48
CA PHE A 407 15.34 9.82 -11.96
C PHE A 407 15.83 10.45 -10.66
N ASP A 408 15.44 9.87 -9.54
CA ASP A 408 15.77 10.33 -8.19
C ASP A 408 16.81 9.42 -7.56
N ASN A 409 17.92 10.01 -7.11
CA ASN A 409 18.97 9.34 -6.36
C ASN A 409 19.19 10.03 -5.04
N ARG A 410 19.19 9.27 -3.96
CA ARG A 410 19.30 9.78 -2.61
C ARG A 410 20.29 8.96 -1.79
N PHE A 411 21.18 9.63 -1.11
CA PHE A 411 22.07 9.06 -0.11
C PHE A 411 21.65 9.57 1.28
N PHE A 412 21.63 8.67 2.25
CA PHE A 412 21.19 9.01 3.59
C PHE A 412 22.02 8.35 4.68
N LEU A 413 22.07 9.03 5.80
CA LEU A 413 22.61 8.54 7.06
C LEU A 413 21.47 8.41 8.05
N ARG A 414 21.32 7.22 8.66
CA ARG A 414 20.36 6.98 9.72
C ARG A 414 21.08 6.55 10.99
N ILE A 415 20.72 7.20 12.09
CA ILE A 415 21.13 6.84 13.42
C ILE A 415 19.91 6.30 14.14
N GLN A 416 19.99 5.06 14.58
CA GLN A 416 18.89 4.36 15.23
C GLN A 416 19.31 3.95 16.63
N PRO A 417 18.74 4.57 17.69
CA PRO A 417 19.00 4.18 19.06
C PRO A 417 18.60 2.72 19.30
N TRP A 418 19.27 2.07 20.24
CA TRP A 418 19.01 0.71 20.64
C TRP A 418 17.61 0.48 21.26
N SER A 419 16.97 1.53 21.79
CA SER A 419 15.62 1.42 22.37
C SER A 419 14.56 1.85 21.36
N PRO A 420 13.70 0.90 20.91
CA PRO A 420 12.59 1.19 20.02
C PRO A 420 11.47 2.00 20.68
N THR A 421 11.41 2.00 22.01
CA THR A 421 10.39 2.69 22.81
C THR A 421 10.87 4.02 23.37
N ALA A 422 12.02 4.51 22.91
CA ALA A 422 12.54 5.81 23.30
C ALA A 422 11.77 6.94 22.60
N ILE A 423 11.66 8.08 23.28
CA ILE A 423 11.01 9.27 22.70
C ILE A 423 11.66 9.72 21.39
N LEU A 424 12.93 9.36 21.19
CA LEU A 424 13.66 9.48 19.94
C LEU A 424 14.21 8.10 19.57
N SER A 425 13.55 7.43 18.63
CA SER A 425 13.90 6.07 18.19
C SER A 425 14.75 6.04 16.93
N GLY A 426 14.77 7.11 16.16
CA GLY A 426 15.63 7.22 15.00
C GLY A 426 15.66 8.63 14.42
N ILE A 427 16.79 8.96 13.85
CA ILE A 427 17.03 10.19 13.07
C ILE A 427 17.59 9.76 11.72
N GLU A 428 17.10 10.36 10.66
CA GLU A 428 17.60 10.15 9.30
C GLU A 428 17.78 11.51 8.64
N GLY A 429 18.87 11.65 7.91
CA GLY A 429 19.11 12.81 7.07
C GLY A 429 19.80 12.39 5.78
N GLY A 430 19.50 13.08 4.70
CA GLY A 430 20.05 12.72 3.41
C GLY A 430 20.06 13.86 2.40
N LEU A 431 20.83 13.63 1.35
CA LEU A 431 20.93 14.49 0.18
C LEU A 431 20.41 13.71 -1.04
N GLY A 432 19.62 14.38 -1.85
CA GLY A 432 19.09 13.80 -3.08
C GLY A 432 19.35 14.67 -4.29
N TYR A 433 19.47 14.00 -5.41
CA TYR A 433 19.55 14.60 -6.73
C TYR A 433 18.45 14.00 -7.61
N GLU A 434 17.68 14.87 -8.23
CA GLU A 434 16.55 14.51 -9.09
C GLU A 434 16.76 15.08 -10.48
N LEU A 435 16.73 14.22 -11.49
CA LEU A 435 16.73 14.58 -12.90
C LEU A 435 15.34 14.34 -13.46
N LEU A 436 14.77 15.40 -14.04
CA LEU A 436 13.45 15.39 -14.66
C LEU A 436 13.57 15.61 -16.16
N SER A 437 12.74 14.91 -16.93
CA SER A 437 12.55 15.17 -18.35
C SER A 437 11.07 15.29 -18.61
N HIS A 438 10.66 16.42 -19.16
CA HIS A 438 9.30 16.68 -19.64
C HIS A 438 9.27 16.69 -21.15
N TYR A 439 8.24 16.08 -21.72
CA TYR A 439 7.98 16.07 -23.15
C TYR A 439 6.54 16.47 -23.42
N CYS A 440 6.39 17.49 -24.28
CA CYS A 440 5.14 17.88 -24.90
C CYS A 440 5.48 18.34 -26.30
N PHE A 441 4.86 17.77 -27.34
CA PHE A 441 5.18 18.10 -28.71
C PHE A 441 4.97 19.60 -28.96
N VAL A 442 5.97 20.27 -29.53
CA VAL A 442 5.91 21.69 -29.96
C VAL A 442 6.39 21.73 -31.39
N PRO A 443 5.56 22.24 -32.33
CA PRO A 443 5.99 22.37 -33.73
C PRO A 443 7.16 23.36 -33.87
N ASP A 444 8.05 23.10 -34.84
CA ASP A 444 9.28 23.89 -35.09
C ASP A 444 8.98 25.36 -35.40
N TYR A 445 7.82 25.65 -36.00
CA TYR A 445 7.40 27.02 -36.31
C TYR A 445 6.88 27.80 -35.08
N TYR A 446 6.77 27.13 -33.93
CA TYR A 446 6.30 27.73 -32.68
C TYR A 446 7.51 28.08 -31.81
N THR A 447 7.78 29.35 -31.59
CA THR A 447 9.00 29.87 -30.94
C THR A 447 9.09 29.66 -29.43
N ARG A 448 8.36 28.69 -28.86
CA ARG A 448 8.25 28.44 -27.39
C ARG A 448 9.26 27.47 -26.80
N GLY A 449 10.24 27.03 -27.56
CA GLY A 449 11.30 26.15 -27.09
C GLY A 449 11.13 24.68 -27.53
N PRO A 450 12.04 23.80 -27.15
CA PRO A 450 12.06 22.42 -27.60
C PRO A 450 10.93 21.58 -27.01
N SER A 451 10.46 20.57 -27.74
CA SER A 451 9.45 19.61 -27.26
C SER A 451 9.90 18.83 -26.02
N LYS A 452 11.19 18.70 -25.78
CA LYS A 452 11.75 18.00 -24.62
C LYS A 452 12.60 18.94 -23.79
N GLN A 453 12.29 19.00 -22.48
CA GLN A 453 13.05 19.80 -21.53
C GLN A 453 13.59 18.92 -20.40
N TRP A 454 14.82 19.23 -19.99
CA TRP A 454 15.49 18.60 -18.86
C TRP A 454 15.64 19.58 -17.72
N ASN A 455 15.31 19.16 -16.52
CA ASN A 455 15.44 19.93 -15.30
C ASN A 455 16.18 19.11 -14.21
N ASN A 456 17.06 19.77 -13.50
CA ASN A 456 17.83 19.20 -12.41
C ASN A 456 17.37 19.79 -11.10
N ASN A 457 17.36 18.99 -10.04
CA ASN A 457 17.06 19.45 -8.69
C ASN A 457 18.03 18.80 -7.71
N ALA A 458 18.40 19.54 -6.67
CA ALA A 458 19.07 19.00 -5.52
C ALA A 458 18.30 19.37 -4.26
N TYR A 459 18.16 18.40 -3.36
CA TYR A 459 17.42 18.59 -2.13
C TYR A 459 18.11 17.96 -0.94
N VAL A 460 17.80 18.51 0.23
CA VAL A 460 18.13 17.93 1.53
C VAL A 460 16.83 17.53 2.23
N TYR A 461 16.90 16.46 2.99
CA TYR A 461 15.82 16.11 3.90
C TYR A 461 16.38 15.67 5.24
N ALA A 462 15.59 15.87 6.26
CA ALA A 462 15.87 15.34 7.59
C ALA A 462 14.55 14.92 8.24
N GLY A 463 14.62 13.89 9.04
CA GLY A 463 13.46 13.41 9.76
C GLY A 463 13.85 12.66 11.01
N ALA A 464 12.88 12.57 11.93
CA ALA A 464 13.04 11.82 13.16
C ALA A 464 11.70 11.18 13.54
N TYR A 465 11.79 10.10 14.29
CA TYR A 465 10.62 9.44 14.85
C TYR A 465 10.92 8.84 16.21
N GLY A 466 9.87 8.69 17.00
CA GLY A 466 10.01 8.12 18.32
C GLY A 466 8.71 7.62 18.90
N MET A 467 8.83 6.92 20.03
CA MET A 467 7.71 6.36 20.76
C MET A 467 8.02 6.36 22.25
N LEU A 468 7.08 6.84 23.06
CA LEU A 468 7.15 6.70 24.51
C LEU A 468 6.26 5.55 24.95
N LYS A 469 6.84 4.38 25.15
CA LYS A 469 6.12 3.14 25.43
C LYS A 469 4.99 2.92 24.39
N LYS A 470 3.78 2.58 24.84
CA LYS A 470 2.58 2.41 24.01
C LYS A 470 1.66 3.65 23.95
N TYR A 471 1.99 4.71 24.71
CA TYR A 471 1.08 5.84 24.94
C TYR A 471 1.26 6.99 23.96
N PHE A 472 2.47 7.19 23.48
CA PHE A 472 2.78 8.29 22.58
C PHE A 472 3.71 7.83 21.45
N ALA A 473 3.40 8.23 20.23
CA ALA A 473 4.28 8.01 19.07
C ALA A 473 4.25 9.26 18.20
N TRP A 474 5.39 9.58 17.59
CA TRP A 474 5.50 10.71 16.69
C TRP A 474 6.50 10.44 15.57
N ASN A 475 6.32 11.13 14.46
CA ASN A 475 7.31 11.23 13.40
C ASN A 475 7.18 12.59 12.73
N ALA A 476 8.30 13.09 12.22
CA ALA A 476 8.34 14.29 11.40
C ALA A 476 9.42 14.16 10.33
N VAL A 477 9.14 14.62 9.13
CA VAL A 477 10.07 14.69 8.02
C VAL A 477 9.94 16.04 7.32
N GLY A 478 11.07 16.71 7.11
CA GLY A 478 11.17 17.95 6.34
C GLY A 478 12.03 17.73 5.10
N LYS A 479 11.68 18.34 3.99
CA LYS A 479 12.44 18.34 2.74
C LYS A 479 12.55 19.77 2.23
N LEU A 480 13.72 20.13 1.71
CA LEU A 480 14.00 21.43 1.09
C LEU A 480 14.78 21.24 -0.20
N ASN A 481 14.29 21.77 -1.29
CA ASN A 481 15.02 21.86 -2.54
C ASN A 481 15.87 23.14 -2.53
N PHE A 482 17.18 22.99 -2.52
CA PHE A 482 18.13 24.10 -2.40
C PHE A 482 18.79 24.49 -3.72
N ALA A 483 18.56 23.72 -4.79
CA ALA A 483 19.06 24.02 -6.13
C ALA A 483 18.18 23.42 -7.22
N GLY A 484 18.18 24.05 -8.40
CA GLY A 484 17.53 23.57 -9.61
C GLY A 484 16.15 24.17 -9.87
N TYR A 485 15.35 23.50 -10.67
CA TYR A 485 14.02 23.93 -11.09
C TYR A 485 13.04 24.13 -9.90
N TYR A 486 13.16 23.26 -8.89
CA TYR A 486 12.34 23.33 -7.67
C TYR A 486 13.00 24.11 -6.54
N LEU A 487 13.97 24.99 -6.83
CA LEU A 487 14.64 25.82 -5.80
C LEU A 487 13.61 26.49 -4.87
N GLY A 488 13.74 26.31 -3.56
CA GLY A 488 12.86 26.88 -2.54
C GLY A 488 11.53 26.11 -2.33
N ASP A 489 11.32 24.97 -2.99
CA ASP A 489 10.25 24.06 -2.62
C ASP A 489 10.59 23.41 -1.28
N MET A 490 9.61 23.41 -0.39
CA MET A 490 9.75 22.82 0.94
C MET A 490 8.51 22.07 1.35
N SER A 491 8.69 21.02 2.15
CA SER A 491 7.61 20.29 2.79
C SER A 491 7.97 19.89 4.20
N LEU A 492 6.99 19.89 5.10
CA LEU A 492 7.08 19.35 6.45
C LEU A 492 5.82 18.51 6.70
N ASP A 493 6.00 17.24 7.02
CA ASP A 493 4.93 16.33 7.43
C ASP A 493 5.24 15.81 8.83
N ALA A 494 4.40 16.13 9.78
CA ALA A 494 4.52 15.74 11.17
C ALA A 494 3.27 15.01 11.64
N ASN A 495 3.46 13.88 12.29
CA ASN A 495 2.39 13.06 12.81
C ASN A 495 2.63 12.76 14.29
N VAL A 496 1.57 12.83 15.08
CA VAL A 496 1.57 12.48 16.50
C VAL A 496 0.42 11.54 16.80
N ARG A 497 0.63 10.60 17.71
CA ARG A 497 -0.42 9.69 18.19
C ARG A 497 -0.33 9.57 19.70
N PHE A 498 -1.42 9.90 20.36
CA PHE A 498 -1.65 9.64 21.78
C PHE A 498 -2.58 8.44 21.92
N SER A 499 -2.28 7.55 22.85
CA SER A 499 -3.05 6.33 23.09
C SER A 499 -3.32 6.18 24.59
N LEU A 500 -4.58 6.04 24.96
CA LEU A 500 -5.03 5.74 26.31
C LEU A 500 -5.68 4.36 26.31
N TYR A 501 -5.55 3.61 27.40
CA TYR A 501 -6.03 2.23 27.46
C TYR A 501 -7.04 2.00 28.59
N PRO A 502 -8.14 2.77 28.65
CA PRO A 502 -9.27 2.43 29.50
C PRO A 502 -10.07 1.24 28.95
N LEU A 503 -9.95 0.97 27.67
CA LEU A 503 -10.53 -0.15 26.93
C LEU A 503 -9.43 -1.10 26.45
N PRO A 504 -9.72 -2.38 26.15
CA PRO A 504 -8.72 -3.38 25.75
C PRO A 504 -7.87 -2.98 24.55
N ARG A 505 -8.47 -2.41 23.48
CA ARG A 505 -7.76 -1.93 22.29
C ARG A 505 -7.32 -0.46 22.38
N GLY A 506 -7.79 0.24 23.44
CA GLY A 506 -7.45 1.63 23.71
C GLY A 506 -8.25 2.66 22.92
N ILE A 507 -8.00 3.91 23.26
CA ILE A 507 -8.50 5.10 22.56
C ILE A 507 -7.29 5.82 21.96
N HIS A 508 -7.33 6.13 20.69
CA HIS A 508 -6.22 6.74 19.97
C HIS A 508 -6.62 8.10 19.42
N LEU A 509 -5.88 9.13 19.78
CA LEU A 509 -5.95 10.44 19.18
C LEU A 509 -4.72 10.63 18.29
N THR A 510 -4.94 10.81 16.99
CA THR A 510 -3.87 11.04 16.01
C THR A 510 -4.00 12.45 15.48
N GLY A 511 -2.89 13.20 15.46
CA GLY A 511 -2.78 14.50 14.81
C GLY A 511 -1.79 14.42 13.66
N ARG A 512 -2.10 15.10 12.54
CA ARG A 512 -1.18 15.31 11.42
C ARG A 512 -1.12 16.79 11.11
N PHE A 513 0.07 17.28 10.88
CA PHE A 513 0.35 18.61 10.35
C PHE A 513 1.19 18.48 9.10
N LEU A 514 0.71 19.06 8.00
CA LEU A 514 1.41 19.11 6.73
C LEU A 514 1.49 20.57 6.27
N ILE A 515 2.67 21.02 5.93
CA ILE A 515 2.87 22.25 5.17
C ILE A 515 3.70 21.92 3.93
N ASN A 516 3.25 22.41 2.79
CA ASN A 516 3.90 22.17 1.52
C ASN A 516 3.88 23.47 0.70
N ARG A 517 5.06 23.89 0.25
CA ARG A 517 5.22 24.98 -0.74
C ARG A 517 5.95 24.40 -1.92
N GLN A 518 5.33 24.43 -3.09
CA GLN A 518 5.85 23.76 -4.27
C GLN A 518 5.68 24.57 -5.54
N THR A 519 6.64 24.42 -6.44
CA THR A 519 6.55 24.90 -7.80
C THR A 519 5.42 24.16 -8.53
N PRO A 520 4.56 24.87 -9.28
CA PRO A 520 3.54 24.23 -10.11
C PRO A 520 4.11 23.17 -11.04
N ASP A 521 3.29 22.18 -11.37
CA ASP A 521 3.65 21.17 -12.37
C ASP A 521 4.08 21.86 -13.67
N TRP A 522 5.10 21.31 -14.32
CA TRP A 522 5.63 21.84 -15.57
C TRP A 522 4.54 21.97 -16.64
N TYR A 523 3.58 21.04 -16.68
CA TYR A 523 2.47 21.09 -17.66
C TYR A 523 1.41 22.14 -17.35
N PHE A 524 1.32 22.65 -16.14
CA PHE A 524 0.52 23.85 -15.84
C PHE A 524 1.16 25.12 -16.38
N GLN A 525 2.48 25.13 -16.50
CA GLN A 525 3.24 26.22 -17.06
C GLN A 525 3.30 26.16 -18.59
N ASN A 526 3.58 24.95 -19.11
CA ASN A 526 3.90 24.74 -20.53
C ASN A 526 3.12 23.54 -21.08
N TYR A 527 2.13 23.82 -21.90
CA TYR A 527 1.35 22.77 -22.55
C TYR A 527 1.06 23.12 -23.99
N TYR A 528 1.21 22.14 -24.87
CA TYR A 528 0.89 22.25 -26.29
C TYR A 528 0.23 20.96 -26.75
N SER A 529 -1.01 21.06 -27.20
CA SER A 529 -1.78 19.95 -27.78
C SER A 529 -2.65 20.46 -28.91
N ASN A 530 -3.36 19.59 -29.58
CA ASN A 530 -4.25 20.01 -30.66
C ASN A 530 -5.41 20.90 -30.21
N HIS A 531 -5.88 20.74 -28.98
CA HIS A 531 -7.06 21.45 -28.46
C HIS A 531 -6.73 22.51 -27.40
N PHE A 532 -5.55 22.44 -26.77
CA PHE A 532 -5.18 23.30 -25.66
C PHE A 532 -3.72 23.77 -25.82
N VAL A 533 -3.52 25.08 -25.68
CA VAL A 533 -2.19 25.69 -25.68
C VAL A 533 -2.13 26.75 -24.61
N TRP A 534 -1.16 26.65 -23.72
CA TRP A 534 -0.85 27.70 -22.76
C TRP A 534 0.64 27.78 -22.44
N ASN A 535 1.04 28.94 -21.99
CA ASN A 535 2.35 29.23 -21.45
C ASN A 535 2.16 30.24 -20.30
N ASN A 536 2.12 29.70 -19.07
CA ASN A 536 1.84 30.43 -17.87
C ASN A 536 3.12 30.69 -17.07
N ASP A 537 3.09 31.69 -16.21
CA ASP A 537 4.11 31.94 -15.19
C ASP A 537 3.42 31.98 -13.82
N PHE A 538 3.03 30.81 -13.35
CA PHE A 538 2.32 30.66 -12.08
C PHE A 538 3.26 30.70 -10.90
N GLN A 539 2.78 31.32 -9.82
CA GLN A 539 3.48 31.36 -8.54
C GLN A 539 3.47 30.00 -7.84
N LYS A 540 4.37 29.83 -6.89
CA LYS A 540 4.40 28.63 -6.05
C LYS A 540 3.11 28.49 -5.25
N THR A 541 2.55 27.28 -5.29
CA THR A 541 1.37 26.94 -4.50
C THR A 541 1.78 26.64 -3.05
N THR A 542 0.91 26.98 -2.11
CA THR A 542 1.05 26.64 -0.70
C THR A 542 -0.12 25.80 -0.24
N ASN A 543 0.15 24.78 0.53
CA ASN A 543 -0.87 23.90 1.11
C ASN A 543 -0.51 23.60 2.56
N THR A 544 -1.38 24.01 3.47
CA THR A 544 -1.27 23.72 4.90
C THR A 544 -2.45 22.87 5.32
N GLN A 545 -2.19 21.72 5.93
CA GLN A 545 -3.23 20.81 6.38
C GLN A 545 -3.05 20.44 7.85
N ILE A 546 -4.15 20.44 8.58
CA ILE A 546 -4.24 19.95 9.95
C ILE A 546 -5.31 18.86 9.98
N GLN A 547 -4.98 17.71 10.51
CA GLN A 547 -5.91 16.60 10.67
C GLN A 547 -5.88 16.11 12.12
N ALA A 548 -7.04 15.88 12.69
CA ALA A 548 -7.21 15.24 13.99
C ALA A 548 -8.15 14.04 13.84
N SER A 549 -7.72 12.86 14.32
CA SER A 549 -8.51 11.64 14.23
C SER A 549 -8.60 10.97 15.60
N LEU A 550 -9.83 10.76 16.07
CA LEU A 550 -10.14 9.97 17.25
C LEU A 550 -10.61 8.58 16.81
N SER A 551 -9.96 7.54 17.31
CA SER A 551 -10.31 6.15 17.02
C SER A 551 -10.55 5.38 18.33
N ILE A 552 -11.67 4.68 18.42
CA ILE A 552 -12.07 3.81 19.51
C ILE A 552 -12.36 2.41 18.92
N PRO A 553 -11.33 1.56 18.76
CA PRO A 553 -11.47 0.28 18.08
C PRO A 553 -12.45 -0.69 18.73
N ASP A 554 -12.63 -0.62 20.06
CA ASP A 554 -13.59 -1.48 20.77
C ASP A 554 -15.05 -1.13 20.46
N TRP A 555 -15.32 0.09 20.01
CA TRP A 555 -16.64 0.57 19.56
C TRP A 555 -16.76 0.61 18.04
N GLU A 556 -15.69 0.21 17.32
CA GLU A 556 -15.60 0.33 15.88
C GLU A 556 -15.92 1.74 15.37
N THR A 557 -15.49 2.74 16.13
CA THR A 557 -15.75 4.18 15.88
C THR A 557 -14.46 4.87 15.48
N ALA A 558 -14.51 5.68 14.41
CA ALA A 558 -13.46 6.62 14.06
C ALA A 558 -14.08 7.94 13.60
N LEU A 559 -13.64 9.05 14.20
CA LEU A 559 -14.02 10.41 13.84
C LEU A 559 -12.76 11.15 13.39
N THR A 560 -12.77 11.71 12.19
CA THR A 560 -11.64 12.48 11.67
C THR A 560 -12.13 13.86 11.24
N PHE A 561 -11.47 14.88 11.73
CA PHE A 561 -11.62 16.26 11.27
C PHE A 561 -10.36 16.68 10.52
N SER A 562 -10.54 17.32 9.36
CA SER A 562 -9.42 17.83 8.56
C SER A 562 -9.71 19.26 8.13
N TYR A 563 -8.70 20.13 8.22
CA TYR A 563 -8.71 21.50 7.77
C TYR A 563 -7.55 21.71 6.80
N GLY A 564 -7.82 22.32 5.65
CA GLY A 564 -6.84 22.68 4.65
C GLY A 564 -6.93 24.16 4.30
N LEU A 565 -5.77 24.79 4.15
CA LEU A 565 -5.62 26.15 3.66
C LEU A 565 -4.71 26.11 2.43
N GLU A 566 -5.23 26.51 1.27
CA GLU A 566 -4.50 26.53 0.02
C GLU A 566 -4.37 27.96 -0.52
N GLY A 567 -3.15 28.35 -0.80
CA GLY A 567 -2.84 29.62 -1.44
C GLY A 567 -2.29 29.41 -2.84
N SER A 568 -2.62 30.35 -3.74
CA SER A 568 -2.21 30.28 -5.16
C SER A 568 -2.61 28.97 -5.82
N ARG A 569 -3.82 28.47 -5.52
CA ARG A 569 -4.31 27.19 -6.04
C ARG A 569 -4.48 27.23 -7.55
N ILE A 570 -4.07 26.16 -8.22
CA ILE A 570 -4.26 25.94 -9.65
C ILE A 570 -5.47 25.05 -9.87
N TYR A 571 -6.27 25.37 -10.89
CA TYR A 571 -7.47 24.63 -11.26
C TYR A 571 -7.76 24.77 -12.76
N TYR A 572 -8.59 23.88 -13.31
CA TYR A 572 -9.10 23.98 -14.66
C TYR A 572 -10.48 24.67 -14.64
N ASP A 573 -10.61 25.75 -15.38
CA ASP A 573 -11.88 26.49 -15.49
C ASP A 573 -12.94 25.71 -16.30
N THR A 574 -14.09 26.31 -16.52
CA THR A 574 -15.21 25.68 -17.26
C THR A 574 -14.89 25.42 -18.74
N LEU A 575 -13.84 26.00 -19.28
CA LEU A 575 -13.36 25.74 -20.63
C LEU A 575 -12.20 24.74 -20.67
N GLY A 576 -11.79 24.19 -19.54
CA GLY A 576 -10.63 23.31 -19.42
C GLY A 576 -9.29 24.05 -19.48
N VAL A 577 -9.28 25.39 -19.35
CA VAL A 577 -8.04 26.18 -19.33
C VAL A 577 -7.50 26.26 -17.90
N VAL A 578 -6.21 26.12 -17.75
CA VAL A 578 -5.54 26.20 -16.45
C VAL A 578 -5.54 27.64 -15.92
N ARG A 579 -5.97 27.83 -14.69
CA ARG A 579 -5.99 29.09 -13.97
C ARG A 579 -5.33 28.98 -12.61
N GLN A 580 -4.86 30.10 -12.08
CA GLN A 580 -4.38 30.22 -10.71
C GLN A 580 -5.19 31.30 -10.00
N THR A 581 -5.66 31.02 -8.79
CA THR A 581 -6.39 31.99 -7.96
C THR A 581 -5.46 32.71 -6.98
N ASP A 582 -5.72 33.98 -6.74
CA ASP A 582 -5.09 34.78 -5.69
C ASP A 582 -5.78 34.60 -4.31
N GLN A 583 -6.94 33.95 -4.31
CA GLN A 583 -7.75 33.80 -3.10
C GLN A 583 -7.22 32.61 -2.27
N LEU A 584 -7.33 32.74 -0.95
CA LEU A 584 -7.06 31.64 -0.02
C LEU A 584 -8.28 30.73 0.05
N VAL A 585 -8.11 29.49 -0.35
CA VAL A 585 -9.16 28.47 -0.33
C VAL A 585 -9.09 27.68 0.96
N ASN A 586 -10.15 27.77 1.76
CA ASN A 586 -10.30 27.00 3.01
C ASN A 586 -11.21 25.80 2.74
N ILE A 587 -10.76 24.62 3.18
CA ILE A 587 -11.50 23.37 3.04
C ILE A 587 -11.57 22.69 4.39
N MET A 588 -12.76 22.28 4.80
CA MET A 588 -13.01 21.54 6.03
C MET A 588 -13.73 20.26 5.73
N THR A 589 -13.31 19.16 6.39
CA THR A 589 -14.02 17.87 6.32
C THR A 589 -14.15 17.27 7.71
N ALA A 590 -15.29 16.63 7.94
CA ALA A 590 -15.50 15.74 9.07
C ALA A 590 -15.97 14.38 8.55
N THR A 591 -15.26 13.32 8.90
CA THR A 591 -15.62 11.95 8.55
C THR A 591 -15.93 11.14 9.80
N LEU A 592 -17.04 10.41 9.79
CA LEU A 592 -17.42 9.46 10.83
C LEU A 592 -17.50 8.08 10.22
N THR A 593 -16.77 7.15 10.80
CA THR A 593 -16.95 5.71 10.58
C THR A 593 -17.49 5.10 11.85
N GLN A 594 -18.63 4.43 11.76
CA GLN A 594 -19.27 3.78 12.89
C GLN A 594 -19.90 2.48 12.42
N ASN A 595 -19.47 1.37 13.02
CA ASN A 595 -20.07 0.07 12.76
C ASN A 595 -20.82 -0.42 13.99
N PHE A 596 -22.00 -1.00 13.75
CA PHE A 596 -22.80 -1.65 14.77
C PHE A 596 -22.97 -3.13 14.44
N SER A 597 -22.86 -3.97 15.46
CA SER A 597 -23.06 -5.39 15.35
C SER A 597 -24.05 -5.88 16.40
N PHE A 598 -25.19 -6.40 15.95
CA PHE A 598 -26.26 -6.93 16.79
C PHE A 598 -26.60 -8.35 16.31
N TRP A 599 -26.22 -9.36 17.07
CA TRP A 599 -26.44 -10.76 16.71
C TRP A 599 -25.90 -11.08 15.30
N TYR A 600 -26.75 -11.26 14.29
CA TYR A 600 -26.32 -11.45 12.89
C TYR A 600 -26.39 -10.17 12.05
N VAL A 601 -26.94 -9.09 12.55
CA VAL A 601 -27.09 -7.83 11.83
C VAL A 601 -25.82 -7.01 11.95
N ARG A 602 -25.33 -6.49 10.83
CA ARG A 602 -24.21 -5.57 10.73
C ARG A 602 -24.67 -4.30 10.03
N LEU A 603 -24.34 -3.17 10.60
CA LEU A 603 -24.66 -1.85 10.08
C LEU A 603 -23.36 -1.02 10.06
N ASP A 604 -22.75 -0.89 8.88
CA ASP A 604 -21.53 -0.14 8.69
C ASP A 604 -21.88 1.23 8.12
N HIS A 605 -21.44 2.30 8.77
CA HIS A 605 -21.70 3.68 8.39
C HIS A 605 -20.39 4.40 8.12
N ARG A 606 -20.32 5.08 6.98
CA ARG A 606 -19.27 6.04 6.65
C ARG A 606 -19.94 7.32 6.19
N LEU A 607 -19.75 8.39 6.94
CA LEU A 607 -20.33 9.68 6.69
C LEU A 607 -19.23 10.71 6.48
N LEU A 608 -19.41 11.59 5.53
CA LEU A 608 -18.54 12.71 5.22
C LEU A 608 -19.37 13.98 5.14
N VAL A 609 -18.98 14.97 5.91
CA VAL A 609 -19.48 16.35 5.79
C VAL A 609 -18.31 17.23 5.44
N GLN A 610 -18.47 18.12 4.44
CA GLN A 610 -17.38 18.96 4.00
C GLN A 610 -17.87 20.33 3.52
N TYR A 611 -16.94 21.28 3.57
CA TYR A 611 -17.18 22.66 3.19
C TYR A 611 -15.97 23.22 2.44
N SER A 612 -16.23 24.00 1.40
CA SER A 612 -15.24 24.81 0.69
C SER A 612 -15.64 26.29 0.76
N SER A 613 -14.67 27.15 1.06
CA SER A 613 -14.92 28.61 1.05
C SER A 613 -15.15 29.17 -0.37
N HIS A 614 -14.69 28.44 -1.39
CA HIS A 614 -14.80 28.80 -2.80
C HIS A 614 -15.32 27.59 -3.60
N PRO A 615 -16.65 27.33 -3.55
CA PRO A 615 -17.25 26.20 -4.27
C PRO A 615 -17.23 26.38 -5.80
N ASP A 616 -16.97 27.57 -6.29
CA ASP A 616 -16.70 27.91 -7.69
C ASP A 616 -15.35 27.44 -8.19
N ILE A 617 -14.36 27.22 -7.29
CA ILE A 617 -13.02 26.71 -7.58
C ILE A 617 -12.86 25.27 -7.12
N VAL A 618 -13.44 24.92 -5.97
CA VAL A 618 -13.40 23.58 -5.37
C VAL A 618 -14.82 23.16 -5.04
N PRO A 619 -15.57 22.66 -6.02
CA PRO A 619 -16.91 22.13 -5.77
C PRO A 619 -16.86 20.84 -4.99
N LEU A 620 -17.64 20.75 -3.92
CA LEU A 620 -17.69 19.58 -3.05
C LEU A 620 -19.15 19.28 -2.65
N PRO A 621 -19.55 17.99 -2.55
CA PRO A 621 -20.83 17.67 -1.93
C PRO A 621 -20.78 18.03 -0.44
N LEU A 622 -21.82 18.68 0.08
CA LEU A 622 -21.91 19.01 1.50
C LEU A 622 -21.89 17.73 2.37
N LEU A 623 -22.63 16.70 1.95
CA LEU A 623 -22.72 15.41 2.61
C LEU A 623 -22.49 14.31 1.59
N ALA A 624 -21.67 13.33 1.95
CA ALA A 624 -21.60 12.04 1.29
C ALA A 624 -21.65 10.90 2.32
N ALA A 625 -22.26 9.80 1.95
CA ALA A 625 -22.45 8.65 2.82
C ALA A 625 -22.27 7.33 2.08
N ASN A 626 -21.66 6.35 2.73
CA ASN A 626 -21.72 4.95 2.35
C ASN A 626 -22.27 4.16 3.54
N LEU A 627 -23.40 3.49 3.32
CA LEU A 627 -24.12 2.72 4.32
C LEU A 627 -24.18 1.27 3.83
N ARG A 628 -23.63 0.35 4.62
CA ARG A 628 -23.63 -1.07 4.30
C ARG A 628 -24.39 -1.84 5.36
N TYR A 629 -25.54 -2.37 5.02
CA TYR A 629 -26.45 -3.09 5.91
C TYR A 629 -26.58 -4.53 5.46
N TYR A 630 -26.20 -5.47 6.33
CA TYR A 630 -26.18 -6.88 5.95
C TYR A 630 -26.38 -7.80 7.14
N LEU A 631 -26.83 -9.01 6.81
CA LEU A 631 -26.87 -10.15 7.72
C LEU A 631 -25.59 -10.96 7.55
N GLU A 632 -24.89 -11.23 8.64
CA GLU A 632 -23.73 -12.10 8.67
C GLU A 632 -24.03 -13.39 9.39
N ILE A 633 -24.18 -14.47 8.64
CA ILE A 633 -24.69 -15.76 9.14
C ILE A 633 -23.55 -16.79 9.10
N PRO A 634 -23.12 -17.36 10.24
CA PRO A 634 -22.21 -18.49 10.27
C PRO A 634 -22.98 -19.77 9.85
N VAL A 635 -22.99 -20.05 8.54
CA VAL A 635 -23.71 -21.23 7.98
C VAL A 635 -23.13 -22.53 8.52
N VAL A 636 -21.79 -22.62 8.56
CA VAL A 636 -21.07 -23.72 9.21
C VAL A 636 -20.00 -23.10 10.12
N LYS A 637 -20.08 -23.33 11.40
CA LYS A 637 -19.22 -22.76 12.41
C LYS A 637 -17.74 -22.95 12.05
N ASN A 638 -16.97 -21.85 11.99
CA ASN A 638 -15.55 -21.78 11.64
C ASN A 638 -15.17 -22.29 10.23
N VAL A 639 -16.13 -22.63 9.37
CA VAL A 639 -15.89 -23.13 8.02
C VAL A 639 -16.51 -22.24 6.97
N MET A 640 -17.77 -21.82 7.14
CA MET A 640 -18.50 -21.04 6.15
C MET A 640 -19.31 -19.93 6.78
N THR A 641 -19.10 -18.71 6.33
CA THR A 641 -19.88 -17.51 6.69
C THR A 641 -20.48 -16.92 5.43
N ALA A 642 -21.76 -16.57 5.49
CA ALA A 642 -22.48 -15.87 4.42
C ALA A 642 -22.89 -14.48 4.88
N GLN A 643 -22.86 -13.52 3.96
CA GLN A 643 -23.35 -12.15 4.15
C GLN A 643 -24.36 -11.86 3.04
N ILE A 644 -25.49 -11.29 3.40
CA ILE A 644 -26.57 -10.90 2.46
C ILE A 644 -26.99 -9.49 2.85
N GLY A 645 -26.94 -8.56 1.91
CA GLY A 645 -27.27 -7.16 2.24
C GLY A 645 -27.22 -6.21 1.07
N ALA A 646 -27.20 -4.93 1.43
CA ALA A 646 -27.12 -3.82 0.49
C ALA A 646 -25.99 -2.84 0.88
N ASP A 647 -25.38 -2.26 -0.12
CA ASP A 647 -24.40 -1.17 -0.03
C ASP A 647 -25.00 0.07 -0.69
N ILE A 648 -25.15 1.13 0.08
CA ILE A 648 -25.85 2.34 -0.34
C ILE A 648 -24.84 3.49 -0.35
N THR A 649 -24.66 4.11 -1.51
CA THR A 649 -23.87 5.33 -1.66
C THR A 649 -24.78 6.51 -1.96
N PHE A 650 -24.59 7.61 -1.27
CA PHE A 650 -25.36 8.83 -1.42
C PHE A 650 -24.46 10.05 -1.31
N HIS A 651 -24.77 11.10 -2.06
CA HIS A 651 -24.21 12.44 -1.88
C HIS A 651 -25.21 13.53 -2.23
N THR A 652 -25.05 14.69 -1.60
CA THR A 652 -25.85 15.90 -1.91
C THR A 652 -25.44 16.47 -3.26
N ALA A 653 -26.40 17.09 -3.95
CA ALA A 653 -26.17 17.67 -5.26
C ALA A 653 -25.21 18.87 -5.21
N TYR A 654 -24.26 18.87 -6.12
CA TYR A 654 -23.28 19.95 -6.32
C TYR A 654 -22.86 20.06 -7.78
N TYR A 655 -22.15 21.11 -8.19
CA TYR A 655 -21.55 21.23 -9.52
C TYR A 655 -20.33 20.33 -9.61
N MET A 656 -20.58 19.05 -9.91
CA MET A 656 -19.55 18.03 -10.02
C MET A 656 -18.65 18.30 -11.21
N GLU A 657 -17.32 18.19 -11.00
CA GLU A 657 -16.33 18.38 -12.05
C GLU A 657 -16.52 17.36 -13.18
N ALA A 658 -16.47 17.83 -14.43
CA ALA A 658 -16.58 16.99 -15.63
C ALA A 658 -15.21 16.49 -16.10
N TYR A 659 -15.15 15.28 -16.65
CA TYR A 659 -13.92 14.74 -17.21
C TYR A 659 -13.75 15.21 -18.66
N ASN A 660 -12.57 15.77 -18.98
CA ASN A 660 -12.19 16.11 -20.34
C ASN A 660 -11.20 15.08 -20.91
N PRO A 661 -11.59 14.28 -21.92
CA PRO A 661 -10.72 13.25 -22.50
C PRO A 661 -9.45 13.80 -23.13
N ALA A 662 -9.49 14.98 -23.78
CA ALA A 662 -8.31 15.57 -24.42
C ALA A 662 -7.27 16.03 -23.39
N LEU A 663 -7.70 16.54 -22.25
CA LEU A 663 -6.82 16.88 -21.13
C LEU A 663 -6.42 15.66 -20.29
N GLY A 664 -7.30 14.67 -20.17
CA GLY A 664 -7.11 13.50 -19.30
C GLY A 664 -7.34 13.79 -17.82
N THR A 665 -8.05 14.87 -17.51
CA THR A 665 -8.32 15.32 -16.14
C THR A 665 -9.71 15.92 -16.02
N PHE A 666 -10.11 16.23 -14.78
CA PHE A 666 -11.38 16.86 -14.47
C PHE A 666 -11.25 18.38 -14.53
N HIS A 667 -12.31 19.05 -14.99
CA HIS A 667 -12.43 20.49 -15.06
C HIS A 667 -13.77 20.97 -14.47
N LEU A 668 -13.86 22.23 -14.10
CA LEU A 668 -15.08 22.81 -13.58
C LEU A 668 -16.21 22.80 -14.62
N GLN A 669 -17.42 22.63 -14.17
CA GLN A 669 -18.65 22.90 -14.92
C GLN A 669 -19.69 23.55 -14.00
N GLN A 670 -20.56 24.37 -14.57
CA GLN A 670 -21.63 25.08 -13.86
C GLN A 670 -23.00 24.90 -14.53
N GLU A 671 -23.11 23.92 -15.42
CA GLU A 671 -24.31 23.67 -16.19
C GLU A 671 -25.36 22.92 -15.36
N LYS A 672 -24.93 21.84 -14.67
CA LYS A 672 -25.84 20.94 -13.96
C LYS A 672 -25.25 20.46 -12.63
N LYS A 673 -26.11 20.38 -11.61
CA LYS A 673 -25.78 19.73 -10.35
C LYS A 673 -26.11 18.25 -10.41
N TYR A 674 -25.23 17.40 -9.85
CA TYR A 674 -25.38 15.96 -9.78
C TYR A 674 -25.44 15.51 -8.33
N GLY A 675 -26.30 14.56 -8.00
CA GLY A 675 -26.48 14.02 -6.66
C GLY A 675 -27.94 13.99 -6.19
N ASN A 676 -28.14 13.82 -4.89
CA ASN A 676 -29.45 13.64 -4.20
C ASN A 676 -30.16 12.31 -4.54
N THR A 677 -29.47 11.39 -5.22
CA THR A 677 -30.03 10.08 -5.57
C THR A 677 -29.20 8.99 -4.92
N PRO A 678 -29.79 8.05 -4.18
CA PRO A 678 -29.06 6.93 -3.62
C PRO A 678 -28.71 5.92 -4.71
N TYR A 679 -27.47 5.45 -4.70
CA TYR A 679 -27.01 4.33 -5.51
C TYR A 679 -26.94 3.09 -4.62
N ILE A 680 -27.70 2.04 -4.95
CA ILE A 680 -27.90 0.87 -4.11
C ILE A 680 -27.41 -0.39 -4.83
N ASP A 681 -26.43 -1.06 -4.25
CA ASP A 681 -25.97 -2.37 -4.68
C ASP A 681 -26.51 -3.46 -3.73
N ALA A 682 -27.14 -4.49 -4.25
CA ALA A 682 -27.50 -5.67 -3.48
C ALA A 682 -26.40 -6.73 -3.63
N PHE A 683 -26.02 -7.40 -2.55
CA PHE A 683 -24.95 -8.39 -2.59
C PHE A 683 -25.21 -9.63 -1.75
N ILE A 684 -24.63 -10.73 -2.20
CA ILE A 684 -24.46 -11.98 -1.44
C ILE A 684 -22.97 -12.29 -1.43
N ASN A 685 -22.40 -12.49 -0.26
CA ASN A 685 -21.00 -12.71 -0.03
C ASN A 685 -20.81 -13.98 0.79
N MET A 686 -19.90 -14.83 0.41
CA MET A 686 -19.65 -16.10 1.09
C MET A 686 -18.16 -16.34 1.26
N LYS A 687 -17.75 -16.66 2.47
CA LYS A 687 -16.41 -17.14 2.80
C LYS A 687 -16.48 -18.61 3.16
N TRP A 688 -15.80 -19.43 2.39
CA TRP A 688 -15.65 -20.86 2.64
C TRP A 688 -14.16 -21.19 2.83
N GLN A 689 -13.77 -21.35 4.09
CA GLN A 689 -12.35 -21.54 4.47
C GLN A 689 -11.44 -20.42 3.91
N ARG A 690 -10.70 -20.68 2.83
CA ARG A 690 -9.78 -19.76 2.16
C ARG A 690 -10.37 -19.13 0.88
N ALA A 691 -11.51 -19.63 0.43
CA ALA A 691 -12.19 -19.09 -0.75
C ALA A 691 -13.24 -18.05 -0.33
N THR A 692 -13.35 -16.97 -1.11
CA THR A 692 -14.42 -15.99 -1.02
C THR A 692 -15.15 -15.97 -2.36
N ILE A 693 -16.46 -15.97 -2.31
CA ILE A 693 -17.35 -15.97 -3.49
C ILE A 693 -18.38 -14.87 -3.26
N PHE A 694 -18.64 -14.06 -4.26
CA PHE A 694 -19.69 -13.06 -4.17
C PHE A 694 -20.54 -12.96 -5.44
N VAL A 695 -21.75 -12.49 -5.27
CA VAL A 695 -22.66 -12.06 -6.33
C VAL A 695 -23.16 -10.68 -5.95
N LYS A 696 -23.09 -9.74 -6.87
CA LYS A 696 -23.53 -8.35 -6.69
C LYS A 696 -24.49 -7.96 -7.83
N TYR A 697 -25.57 -7.32 -7.47
CA TYR A 697 -26.49 -6.67 -8.41
C TYR A 697 -26.35 -5.16 -8.22
N THR A 698 -25.76 -4.50 -9.20
CA THR A 698 -25.43 -3.06 -9.15
C THR A 698 -26.68 -2.24 -9.46
N ASN A 699 -26.80 -1.09 -8.80
CA ASN A 699 -27.89 -0.13 -8.98
C ASN A 699 -29.30 -0.78 -8.88
N ALA A 700 -29.51 -1.56 -7.83
CA ALA A 700 -30.78 -2.29 -7.61
C ALA A 700 -32.01 -1.37 -7.46
N ALA A 701 -31.81 -0.08 -7.20
CA ALA A 701 -32.84 0.94 -7.11
C ALA A 701 -33.00 1.78 -8.39
N GLN A 702 -32.48 1.32 -9.52
CA GLN A 702 -32.64 2.04 -10.79
C GLN A 702 -34.13 2.35 -11.05
N GLY A 703 -34.44 3.63 -11.35
CA GLY A 703 -35.80 4.08 -11.57
C GLY A 703 -36.56 4.51 -10.30
N TRP A 704 -35.88 4.53 -9.12
CA TRP A 704 -36.45 5.01 -7.87
C TRP A 704 -35.48 6.01 -7.17
N PRO A 705 -35.93 7.17 -6.65
CA PRO A 705 -37.31 7.70 -6.69
C PRO A 705 -37.73 8.24 -8.06
N ASP A 706 -36.78 8.52 -8.97
CA ASP A 706 -37.04 9.06 -10.30
C ASP A 706 -36.61 8.09 -11.40
N SER A 707 -37.23 8.19 -12.57
CA SER A 707 -37.03 7.28 -13.71
C SER A 707 -35.66 7.49 -14.42
N GLY A 708 -34.96 8.57 -14.17
CA GLY A 708 -33.66 8.83 -14.76
C GLY A 708 -32.84 9.80 -13.93
N TYR A 709 -31.58 9.44 -13.69
CA TYR A 709 -30.61 10.31 -13.03
C TYR A 709 -29.20 10.03 -13.52
N PHE A 710 -28.34 11.03 -13.42
CA PHE A 710 -26.94 10.93 -13.77
C PHE A 710 -26.09 10.75 -12.52
N SER A 711 -25.15 9.85 -12.57
CA SER A 711 -24.17 9.62 -11.52
C SER A 711 -22.92 10.50 -11.67
N ALA A 712 -22.67 10.99 -12.88
CA ALA A 712 -21.55 11.84 -13.23
C ALA A 712 -21.89 12.73 -14.45
N PRO A 713 -21.20 13.89 -14.59
CA PRO A 713 -21.31 14.74 -15.78
C PRO A 713 -20.87 14.06 -17.05
#